data_c991bc40e4a1eec592337380e6be5ee8
#
_entry.id   c991bc40e4a1eec592337380e6be5ee8
#
_cell.length_a   1.000
_cell.length_b   1.000
_cell.length_c   1.000
_cell.angle_alpha   90.00
_cell.angle_beta   90.00
_cell.angle_gamma   90.00
#
_symmetry.space_group_name_H-M   'P 1'
#
loop_
_entity.id
_entity.type
_entity.pdbx_description
1 polymer ?
#
loop_
_entity_poly.entity_id
_entity_poly.type
_entity_poly.pdbx_seq_one_letter_code
_entity_poly.pdbx_strand_id
1 'polypeptide(L)'
;MDNRIHNQIVSFIWGIADDVLRDVFVRGKYRDIILPFTVLRRIDVLLEETKEKVLEANKFMEENNIDDKSALTKITKYPFYNTSPFTMGLNGPRESQIPFVSLLSDPDKIDSNLEIYLDGFSPNIQEIISKFKIRNQLETIKEAGITFNLIEKFTSNSINLSPEDVINSKGEKLPGLSNLGMGYVFEELIRKFNEENNEEAGEHFTPREIIRLMTHILFEPVQEKLKEREGARFTIYDSACGSGGMLTEAEKFALEITNNKCSFSLFGQEVNPETWAICTGDMLIKGEKSVNIGYGSTLSNDASAGKKFDFMLSNPPYGKTWKIDEDAIVDDRGKKGKENIKDTRFKVGLPSISDGQLLFLVNMISKMKEVKKDLGSRIASVHNGSSLFTGDAGQGESEIRKMIIEKDLLECIIALPTNIFYNTGIPTYIWILSNNKTPERKGKVQLINAIDVYEKLRKNLGKKNCELTEEQIRYITQTYMDFKETDISKKFNNEDFGYWKITIERPLRLKANITKVAVESLRYNKMILDEMNWVYKKFGDEVYLNLKPYKKEILKWIEKNEIKITSANLNKLFDCEFWEKQKMLMEAAEQLYNEIGNIEFDDFNEFKLKIDEILSKLGIKLNASDKKIVLDAFSWKDEEAKPVIKKIKSDGTVLFQPDPDLRDSENVPLNEDINEYFNREVLKYVPDAWIDESKTIKGYSISFTRYFYSYQPPRSLEEISKELKLLENETKEALEEFLND
;
A
#
# COMPACT_ATOMS: atom_id res chain seq x y z
N MET A 1 -32.67 4.33 -9.51
CA MET A 1 -32.77 2.97 -10.07
C MET A 1 -33.43 2.05 -9.03
N ASP A 2 -34.26 1.12 -9.46
CA ASP A 2 -34.98 0.28 -8.50
C ASP A 2 -34.05 -0.79 -7.92
N ASN A 3 -33.54 -0.57 -6.72
CA ASN A 3 -32.67 -1.50 -5.98
C ASN A 3 -33.34 -2.88 -5.78
N ARG A 4 -34.66 -2.95 -5.89
CA ARG A 4 -35.43 -4.16 -5.74
C ARG A 4 -35.12 -5.19 -6.83
N ILE A 5 -35.00 -4.73 -8.09
CA ILE A 5 -34.74 -5.62 -9.25
C ILE A 5 -33.31 -6.19 -9.12
N HIS A 6 -32.34 -5.33 -8.81
CA HIS A 6 -30.96 -5.80 -8.62
C HIS A 6 -30.85 -6.84 -7.51
N ASN A 7 -31.50 -6.60 -6.37
CA ASN A 7 -31.51 -7.53 -5.25
C ASN A 7 -32.20 -8.87 -5.61
N GLN A 8 -33.25 -8.84 -6.42
CA GLN A 8 -33.89 -10.06 -6.92
C GLN A 8 -32.94 -10.88 -7.81
N ILE A 9 -32.26 -10.24 -8.75
CA ILE A 9 -31.27 -10.89 -9.62
C ILE A 9 -30.13 -11.48 -8.81
N VAL A 10 -29.55 -10.69 -7.89
CA VAL A 10 -28.47 -11.15 -7.01
C VAL A 10 -28.92 -12.35 -6.17
N SER A 11 -30.12 -12.30 -5.58
CA SER A 11 -30.64 -13.39 -4.75
C SER A 11 -30.90 -14.65 -5.57
N PHE A 12 -31.36 -14.50 -6.80
CA PHE A 12 -31.56 -15.64 -7.71
C PHE A 12 -30.21 -16.29 -8.09
N ILE A 13 -29.25 -15.47 -8.55
CA ILE A 13 -27.92 -15.98 -8.95
C ILE A 13 -27.21 -16.63 -7.75
N TRP A 14 -27.36 -16.05 -6.56
CA TRP A 14 -26.88 -16.64 -5.33
C TRP A 14 -27.54 -17.98 -5.01
N GLY A 15 -28.84 -18.09 -5.23
CA GLY A 15 -29.60 -19.34 -5.06
C GLY A 15 -29.09 -20.47 -5.97
N ILE A 16 -28.55 -20.16 -7.18
CA ILE A 16 -27.93 -21.17 -8.05
C ILE A 16 -26.78 -21.89 -7.34
N ALA A 17 -25.97 -21.15 -6.58
CA ALA A 17 -24.87 -21.74 -5.82
C ALA A 17 -25.38 -22.77 -4.79
N ASP A 18 -26.42 -22.44 -4.03
CA ASP A 18 -26.98 -23.34 -3.04
C ASP A 18 -27.77 -24.50 -3.67
N ASP A 19 -28.45 -24.27 -4.82
CA ASP A 19 -29.28 -25.29 -5.48
C ASP A 19 -28.44 -26.31 -6.27
N VAL A 20 -27.34 -25.91 -6.89
CA VAL A 20 -26.57 -26.71 -7.85
C VAL A 20 -25.17 -27.12 -7.34
N LEU A 21 -24.49 -26.24 -6.61
CA LEU A 21 -23.09 -26.46 -6.26
C LEU A 21 -22.87 -27.01 -4.86
N ARG A 22 -23.88 -27.03 -4.00
CA ARG A 22 -23.80 -27.27 -2.56
C ARG A 22 -23.07 -28.54 -2.18
N ASP A 23 -23.34 -29.65 -2.86
CA ASP A 23 -22.80 -30.96 -2.52
C ASP A 23 -21.57 -31.33 -3.37
N VAL A 24 -21.20 -30.49 -4.35
CA VAL A 24 -20.10 -30.72 -5.29
C VAL A 24 -18.88 -29.87 -4.96
N PHE A 25 -19.10 -28.64 -4.54
CA PHE A 25 -18.04 -27.68 -4.24
C PHE A 25 -18.13 -27.19 -2.79
N VAL A 26 -16.97 -26.89 -2.19
CA VAL A 26 -16.94 -26.12 -0.94
C VAL A 26 -17.38 -24.69 -1.20
N ARG A 27 -18.06 -24.06 -0.24
CA ARG A 27 -18.62 -22.72 -0.40
C ARG A 27 -17.62 -21.68 -0.96
N GLY A 28 -16.37 -21.74 -0.51
CA GLY A 28 -15.29 -20.89 -1.00
C GLY A 28 -15.00 -20.97 -2.50
N LYS A 29 -15.48 -22.02 -3.18
CA LYS A 29 -15.31 -22.23 -4.63
C LYS A 29 -16.51 -21.79 -5.48
N TYR A 30 -17.62 -21.45 -4.86
CA TYR A 30 -18.84 -21.08 -5.60
C TYR A 30 -18.60 -19.88 -6.53
N ARG A 31 -17.83 -18.89 -6.10
CA ARG A 31 -17.52 -17.70 -6.89
C ARG A 31 -16.78 -18.06 -8.19
N ASP A 32 -15.88 -19.07 -8.17
CA ASP A 32 -15.07 -19.50 -9.31
C ASP A 32 -15.94 -20.08 -10.46
N ILE A 33 -17.22 -20.34 -10.18
CA ILE A 33 -18.19 -20.88 -11.12
C ILE A 33 -19.28 -19.83 -11.42
N ILE A 34 -19.90 -19.29 -10.38
CA ILE A 34 -21.06 -18.39 -10.52
C ILE A 34 -20.69 -17.10 -11.24
N LEU A 35 -19.55 -16.46 -10.89
CA LEU A 35 -19.17 -15.20 -11.54
C LEU A 35 -18.86 -15.39 -13.02
N PRO A 36 -18.04 -16.36 -13.45
CA PRO A 36 -17.79 -16.61 -14.87
C PRO A 36 -19.04 -16.94 -15.66
N PHE A 37 -19.91 -17.82 -15.15
CA PHE A 37 -21.16 -18.17 -15.83
C PHE A 37 -22.14 -17.00 -15.91
N THR A 38 -22.14 -16.11 -14.94
CA THR A 38 -22.94 -14.86 -15.00
C THR A 38 -22.43 -13.94 -16.12
N VAL A 39 -21.11 -13.80 -16.29
CA VAL A 39 -20.50 -13.05 -17.42
C VAL A 39 -20.84 -13.71 -18.75
N LEU A 40 -20.65 -15.02 -18.85
CA LEU A 40 -20.93 -15.78 -20.09
C LEU A 40 -22.40 -15.64 -20.48
N ARG A 41 -23.34 -15.78 -19.54
CA ARG A 41 -24.78 -15.63 -19.83
C ARG A 41 -25.10 -14.20 -20.26
N ARG A 42 -24.52 -13.17 -19.64
CA ARG A 42 -24.70 -11.79 -20.10
C ARG A 42 -24.20 -11.58 -21.53
N ILE A 43 -23.01 -12.08 -21.85
CA ILE A 43 -22.43 -12.00 -23.20
C ILE A 43 -23.32 -12.76 -24.20
N ASP A 44 -23.77 -13.97 -23.85
CA ASP A 44 -24.63 -14.81 -24.68
C ASP A 44 -25.91 -14.08 -25.09
N VAL A 45 -26.62 -13.49 -24.10
CA VAL A 45 -27.84 -12.73 -24.37
C VAL A 45 -27.60 -11.51 -25.26
N LEU A 46 -26.48 -10.81 -25.11
CA LEU A 46 -26.13 -9.68 -25.97
C LEU A 46 -25.87 -10.08 -27.42
N LEU A 47 -25.49 -11.33 -27.66
CA LEU A 47 -25.19 -11.87 -28.99
C LEU A 47 -26.39 -12.56 -29.64
N GLU A 48 -27.46 -12.87 -28.90
CA GLU A 48 -28.61 -13.66 -29.38
C GLU A 48 -29.21 -13.11 -30.68
N GLU A 49 -29.48 -11.81 -30.77
CA GLU A 49 -30.11 -11.19 -31.98
C GLU A 49 -29.25 -11.26 -33.23
N THR A 50 -27.94 -11.34 -33.07
CA THR A 50 -27.00 -11.29 -34.20
C THR A 50 -26.40 -12.65 -34.53
N LYS A 51 -26.75 -13.69 -33.78
CA LYS A 51 -26.12 -15.01 -33.83
C LYS A 51 -26.17 -15.63 -35.24
N GLU A 52 -27.34 -15.63 -35.90
CA GLU A 52 -27.49 -16.18 -37.25
C GLU A 52 -26.57 -15.47 -38.24
N LYS A 53 -26.59 -14.14 -38.25
CA LYS A 53 -25.73 -13.34 -39.16
C LYS A 53 -24.24 -13.56 -38.93
N VAL A 54 -23.83 -13.76 -37.68
CA VAL A 54 -22.44 -14.08 -37.34
C VAL A 54 -22.04 -15.43 -37.90
N LEU A 55 -22.91 -16.44 -37.78
CA LEU A 55 -22.65 -17.77 -38.30
C LEU A 55 -22.58 -17.79 -39.84
N GLU A 56 -23.49 -17.06 -40.53
CA GLU A 56 -23.45 -16.89 -42.00
C GLU A 56 -22.14 -16.25 -42.46
N ALA A 57 -21.77 -15.14 -41.83
CA ALA A 57 -20.53 -14.45 -42.14
C ALA A 57 -19.29 -15.29 -41.82
N ASN A 58 -19.30 -16.03 -40.72
CA ASN A 58 -18.21 -16.93 -40.37
C ASN A 58 -18.03 -18.06 -41.40
N LYS A 59 -19.13 -18.69 -41.83
CA LYS A 59 -19.10 -19.72 -42.87
C LYS A 59 -18.52 -19.17 -44.17
N PHE A 60 -18.96 -17.99 -44.59
CA PHE A 60 -18.39 -17.32 -45.78
C PHE A 60 -16.88 -17.07 -45.63
N MET A 61 -16.42 -16.63 -44.48
CA MET A 61 -15.00 -16.41 -44.21
C MET A 61 -14.19 -17.71 -44.27
N GLU A 62 -14.71 -18.80 -43.70
CA GLU A 62 -14.08 -20.13 -43.73
C GLU A 62 -13.98 -20.68 -45.18
N GLU A 63 -15.05 -20.57 -45.94
CA GLU A 63 -15.08 -20.99 -47.38
C GLU A 63 -14.09 -20.18 -48.23
N ASN A 64 -13.76 -18.95 -47.84
CA ASN A 64 -12.82 -18.07 -48.57
C ASN A 64 -11.42 -17.98 -47.91
N ASN A 65 -11.11 -18.83 -46.92
CA ASN A 65 -9.84 -18.87 -46.18
C ASN A 65 -9.48 -17.49 -45.57
N ILE A 66 -10.44 -16.78 -44.97
CA ILE A 66 -10.25 -15.51 -44.31
C ILE A 66 -10.03 -15.79 -42.81
N ASP A 67 -8.80 -15.68 -42.34
CA ASP A 67 -8.44 -15.95 -40.94
C ASP A 67 -8.83 -14.82 -39.99
N ASP A 68 -8.76 -13.56 -40.46
CA ASP A 68 -9.14 -12.39 -39.65
C ASP A 68 -10.67 -12.26 -39.54
N LYS A 69 -11.18 -12.69 -38.38
CA LYS A 69 -12.61 -12.63 -38.04
C LYS A 69 -13.03 -11.31 -37.38
N SER A 70 -12.16 -10.29 -37.30
CA SER A 70 -12.44 -9.00 -36.63
C SER A 70 -13.67 -8.28 -37.22
N ALA A 71 -13.99 -8.50 -38.50
CA ALA A 71 -15.19 -7.96 -39.15
C ALA A 71 -16.50 -8.42 -38.49
N LEU A 72 -16.53 -9.57 -37.82
CA LEU A 72 -17.72 -10.05 -37.08
C LEU A 72 -18.15 -9.12 -35.97
N THR A 73 -17.22 -8.34 -35.40
CA THR A 73 -17.56 -7.32 -34.38
C THR A 73 -18.45 -6.19 -34.91
N LYS A 74 -18.41 -5.92 -36.23
CA LYS A 74 -19.31 -4.95 -36.86
C LYS A 74 -20.73 -5.48 -36.98
N ILE A 75 -20.90 -6.81 -37.08
CA ILE A 75 -22.21 -7.46 -37.10
C ILE A 75 -22.84 -7.46 -35.73
N THR A 76 -22.07 -7.85 -34.73
CA THR A 76 -22.54 -7.90 -33.31
C THR A 76 -22.74 -6.52 -32.71
N LYS A 77 -22.10 -5.47 -33.24
CA LYS A 77 -21.98 -4.11 -32.63
C LYS A 77 -21.29 -4.11 -31.29
N TYR A 78 -20.73 -5.23 -30.88
CA TYR A 78 -19.92 -5.39 -29.66
C TYR A 78 -18.48 -5.72 -30.08
N PRO A 79 -17.48 -5.45 -29.23
CA PRO A 79 -16.08 -5.81 -29.51
C PRO A 79 -15.81 -7.32 -29.36
N PHE A 80 -16.83 -8.14 -29.40
CA PHE A 80 -16.76 -9.60 -29.29
C PHE A 80 -17.82 -10.30 -30.13
N TYR A 81 -17.61 -11.59 -30.39
CA TYR A 81 -18.50 -12.46 -31.15
C TYR A 81 -18.37 -13.90 -30.61
N ASN A 82 -19.29 -14.79 -31.10
CA ASN A 82 -19.18 -16.23 -30.90
C ASN A 82 -19.58 -16.96 -32.20
N THR A 83 -18.65 -17.77 -32.74
CA THR A 83 -18.81 -18.51 -34.00
C THR A 83 -19.27 -19.96 -33.80
N SER A 84 -19.51 -20.44 -32.59
CA SER A 84 -20.00 -21.79 -32.33
C SER A 84 -21.46 -21.95 -32.80
N PRO A 85 -21.92 -23.15 -33.13
CA PRO A 85 -23.34 -23.38 -33.42
C PRO A 85 -24.24 -23.43 -32.18
N PHE A 86 -23.71 -23.09 -31.03
CA PHE A 86 -24.43 -23.15 -29.76
C PHE A 86 -24.67 -21.79 -29.15
N THR A 87 -25.79 -21.68 -28.37
CA THR A 87 -26.08 -20.61 -27.39
C THR A 87 -26.35 -21.25 -26.05
N MET A 88 -26.40 -20.49 -24.98
CA MET A 88 -26.78 -21.04 -23.66
C MET A 88 -28.25 -21.42 -23.62
N GLY A 89 -29.15 -20.58 -24.07
CA GLY A 89 -30.59 -20.77 -23.89
C GLY A 89 -31.50 -20.60 -25.09
N LEU A 90 -31.04 -19.98 -26.17
CA LEU A 90 -31.85 -19.69 -27.35
C LEU A 90 -31.69 -20.74 -28.46
N ASN A 91 -32.81 -21.19 -29.05
CA ASN A 91 -32.80 -21.96 -30.27
C ASN A 91 -33.03 -21.03 -31.46
N GLY A 92 -32.29 -21.26 -32.56
CA GLY A 92 -32.46 -20.55 -33.78
C GLY A 92 -33.77 -20.86 -34.48
N PRO A 93 -34.16 -20.09 -35.52
CA PRO A 93 -35.31 -20.34 -36.35
C PRO A 93 -35.21 -21.72 -37.01
N ARG A 94 -36.30 -22.48 -37.05
CA ARG A 94 -36.34 -23.84 -37.67
C ARG A 94 -36.04 -23.84 -39.16
N GLU A 95 -36.27 -22.70 -39.84
CA GLU A 95 -36.10 -22.53 -41.27
C GLU A 95 -34.73 -21.90 -41.65
N SER A 96 -33.84 -21.69 -40.69
CA SER A 96 -32.51 -21.11 -40.92
C SER A 96 -31.64 -22.05 -41.74
N GLN A 97 -30.91 -21.51 -42.72
CA GLN A 97 -29.93 -22.25 -43.51
C GLN A 97 -28.67 -22.64 -42.68
N ILE A 98 -28.44 -21.96 -41.58
CA ILE A 98 -27.36 -22.24 -40.62
C ILE A 98 -27.96 -22.31 -39.22
N PRO A 99 -28.44 -23.51 -38.82
CA PRO A 99 -29.13 -23.69 -37.57
C PRO A 99 -28.16 -23.51 -36.39
N PHE A 100 -28.61 -22.85 -35.34
CA PHE A 100 -27.98 -22.87 -34.04
C PHE A 100 -28.97 -23.37 -32.99
N VAL A 101 -28.45 -23.97 -31.92
CA VAL A 101 -29.26 -24.63 -30.91
C VAL A 101 -28.78 -24.27 -29.52
N SER A 102 -29.72 -24.32 -28.55
CA SER A 102 -29.38 -24.21 -27.16
C SER A 102 -28.54 -25.40 -26.70
N LEU A 103 -27.58 -25.17 -25.82
CA LEU A 103 -26.84 -26.24 -25.13
C LEU A 103 -27.78 -27.24 -24.45
N LEU A 104 -28.94 -26.81 -23.98
CA LEU A 104 -29.95 -27.65 -23.32
C LEU A 104 -30.67 -28.61 -24.29
N SER A 105 -30.49 -28.44 -25.60
CA SER A 105 -31.20 -29.26 -26.62
C SER A 105 -30.66 -30.70 -26.73
N ASP A 106 -29.44 -30.96 -26.27
CA ASP A 106 -28.83 -32.30 -26.29
C ASP A 106 -28.13 -32.55 -24.90
N PRO A 107 -28.87 -33.02 -23.90
CA PRO A 107 -28.33 -33.28 -22.58
C PRO A 107 -27.17 -34.28 -22.54
N ASP A 108 -27.19 -35.27 -23.46
CA ASP A 108 -26.17 -36.32 -23.49
C ASP A 108 -24.81 -35.81 -23.98
N LYS A 109 -24.79 -34.72 -24.77
CA LYS A 109 -23.59 -34.10 -25.31
C LYS A 109 -23.30 -32.71 -24.71
N ILE A 110 -23.99 -32.33 -23.65
CA ILE A 110 -23.93 -30.97 -23.14
C ILE A 110 -22.52 -30.52 -22.79
N ASP A 111 -21.70 -31.41 -22.21
CA ASP A 111 -20.31 -31.12 -21.81
C ASP A 111 -19.44 -30.80 -23.04
N SER A 112 -19.50 -31.65 -24.08
CA SER A 112 -18.73 -31.41 -25.33
C SER A 112 -19.24 -30.19 -26.08
N ASN A 113 -20.56 -29.97 -26.10
CA ASN A 113 -21.15 -28.79 -26.70
C ASN A 113 -20.79 -27.51 -26.01
N LEU A 114 -20.66 -27.53 -24.67
CA LEU A 114 -20.19 -26.41 -23.88
C LEU A 114 -18.72 -26.06 -24.20
N GLU A 115 -17.86 -27.04 -24.39
CA GLU A 115 -16.48 -26.80 -24.81
C GLU A 115 -16.42 -26.10 -26.17
N ILE A 116 -17.19 -26.60 -27.18
CA ILE A 116 -17.31 -25.99 -28.51
C ILE A 116 -17.89 -24.58 -28.41
N TYR A 117 -18.86 -24.37 -27.52
CA TYR A 117 -19.45 -23.04 -27.28
C TYR A 117 -18.40 -22.06 -26.74
N LEU A 118 -17.60 -22.49 -25.80
CA LEU A 118 -16.53 -21.66 -25.25
C LEU A 118 -15.43 -21.38 -26.29
N ASP A 119 -15.06 -22.35 -27.09
CA ASP A 119 -14.06 -22.19 -28.18
C ASP A 119 -14.47 -21.22 -29.28
N GLY A 120 -15.77 -21.06 -29.48
CA GLY A 120 -16.31 -20.15 -30.48
C GLY A 120 -16.17 -18.66 -30.16
N PHE A 121 -15.81 -18.29 -28.97
CA PHE A 121 -15.66 -16.87 -28.58
C PHE A 121 -14.43 -16.21 -29.20
N SER A 122 -14.54 -14.91 -29.45
CA SER A 122 -13.46 -14.03 -29.91
C SER A 122 -12.26 -14.04 -28.93
N PRO A 123 -11.03 -13.72 -29.42
CA PRO A 123 -9.80 -13.81 -28.60
C PRO A 123 -9.83 -13.08 -27.30
N ASN A 124 -10.43 -11.91 -27.21
CA ASN A 124 -10.58 -11.12 -25.98
C ASN A 124 -11.47 -11.81 -24.93
N ILE A 125 -12.54 -12.49 -25.35
CA ILE A 125 -13.37 -13.30 -24.44
C ILE A 125 -12.64 -14.58 -24.05
N GLN A 126 -11.88 -15.20 -24.95
CA GLN A 126 -11.02 -16.34 -24.64
C GLN A 126 -10.01 -16.00 -23.54
N GLU A 127 -9.44 -14.80 -23.55
CA GLU A 127 -8.54 -14.34 -22.50
C GLU A 127 -9.27 -14.23 -21.14
N ILE A 128 -10.48 -13.68 -21.13
CA ILE A 128 -11.34 -13.59 -19.94
C ILE A 128 -11.65 -15.00 -19.40
N ILE A 129 -12.07 -15.93 -20.26
CA ILE A 129 -12.33 -17.34 -19.91
C ILE A 129 -11.09 -18.00 -19.27
N SER A 130 -9.92 -17.76 -19.86
CA SER A 130 -8.64 -18.26 -19.35
C SER A 130 -8.31 -17.70 -17.96
N LYS A 131 -8.49 -16.38 -17.72
CA LYS A 131 -8.21 -15.73 -16.45
C LYS A 131 -9.16 -16.16 -15.33
N PHE A 132 -10.42 -16.43 -15.66
CA PHE A 132 -11.38 -17.07 -14.74
C PHE A 132 -11.07 -18.54 -14.45
N LYS A 133 -10.20 -19.16 -15.24
CA LYS A 133 -9.89 -20.60 -15.14
C LYS A 133 -11.12 -21.49 -15.23
N ILE A 134 -12.12 -21.10 -16.03
CA ILE A 134 -13.40 -21.80 -16.15
C ILE A 134 -13.18 -23.27 -16.51
N ARG A 135 -12.27 -23.55 -17.48
CA ARG A 135 -12.01 -24.92 -17.95
C ARG A 135 -11.53 -25.86 -16.82
N ASN A 136 -10.84 -25.35 -15.83
CA ASN A 136 -10.41 -26.15 -14.67
C ASN A 136 -11.60 -26.59 -13.81
N GLN A 137 -12.69 -25.84 -13.80
CA GLN A 137 -13.89 -26.18 -13.04
C GLN A 137 -14.84 -27.09 -13.83
N LEU A 138 -14.75 -27.08 -15.18
CA LEU A 138 -15.63 -27.89 -16.03
C LEU A 138 -15.43 -29.39 -15.82
N GLU A 139 -14.21 -29.86 -15.54
CA GLU A 139 -13.95 -31.27 -15.25
C GLU A 139 -14.76 -31.72 -14.03
N THR A 140 -14.72 -30.95 -12.94
CA THR A 140 -15.47 -31.28 -11.71
C THR A 140 -16.98 -31.18 -11.92
N ILE A 141 -17.45 -30.17 -12.69
CA ILE A 141 -18.86 -29.99 -13.01
C ILE A 141 -19.38 -31.18 -13.83
N LYS A 142 -18.59 -31.64 -14.80
CA LYS A 142 -18.87 -32.81 -15.66
C LYS A 142 -18.89 -34.11 -14.87
N GLU A 143 -17.84 -34.36 -14.04
CA GLU A 143 -17.78 -35.56 -13.20
C GLU A 143 -18.97 -35.66 -12.23
N ALA A 144 -19.43 -34.51 -11.74
CA ALA A 144 -20.61 -34.44 -10.88
C ALA A 144 -21.96 -34.51 -11.63
N GLY A 145 -21.95 -34.43 -12.98
CA GLY A 145 -23.15 -34.50 -13.81
C GLY A 145 -24.11 -33.30 -13.65
N ILE A 146 -23.59 -32.13 -13.20
CA ILE A 146 -24.43 -30.96 -12.89
C ILE A 146 -24.43 -29.90 -14.01
N THR A 147 -23.77 -30.13 -15.14
CA THR A 147 -23.66 -29.19 -16.27
C THR A 147 -25.01 -28.73 -16.77
N PHE A 148 -25.93 -29.68 -16.98
CA PHE A 148 -27.28 -29.36 -17.44
C PHE A 148 -28.03 -28.46 -16.47
N ASN A 149 -28.05 -28.83 -15.20
CA ASN A 149 -28.76 -28.09 -14.15
C ASN A 149 -28.19 -26.68 -14.01
N LEU A 150 -26.86 -26.52 -14.10
CA LEU A 150 -26.20 -25.22 -14.04
C LEU A 150 -26.62 -24.29 -15.19
N ILE A 151 -26.58 -24.80 -16.41
CA ILE A 151 -26.97 -24.02 -17.62
C ILE A 151 -28.49 -23.72 -17.57
N GLU A 152 -29.33 -24.70 -17.21
CA GLU A 152 -30.77 -24.50 -17.06
C GLU A 152 -31.11 -23.37 -16.09
N LYS A 153 -30.44 -23.33 -14.92
CA LYS A 153 -30.65 -22.27 -13.94
C LYS A 153 -30.25 -20.89 -14.48
N PHE A 154 -29.08 -20.76 -15.15
CA PHE A 154 -28.65 -19.50 -15.75
C PHE A 154 -29.53 -19.03 -16.93
N THR A 155 -30.22 -19.95 -17.60
CA THR A 155 -31.13 -19.65 -18.71
C THR A 155 -32.59 -19.59 -18.29
N SER A 156 -32.87 -19.68 -16.99
CA SER A 156 -34.21 -19.63 -16.42
C SER A 156 -34.94 -18.34 -16.79
N ASN A 157 -36.22 -18.48 -17.11
CA ASN A 157 -37.13 -17.36 -17.36
C ASN A 157 -37.51 -16.56 -16.07
N SER A 158 -36.85 -16.82 -14.95
CA SER A 158 -37.07 -16.12 -13.68
C SER A 158 -36.31 -14.80 -13.56
N ILE A 159 -35.26 -14.63 -14.34
CA ILE A 159 -34.44 -13.40 -14.38
C ILE A 159 -34.21 -12.96 -15.82
N ASN A 160 -34.01 -11.65 -15.99
CA ASN A 160 -33.65 -11.07 -17.28
C ASN A 160 -32.28 -10.40 -17.17
N LEU A 161 -31.28 -10.96 -17.86
CA LEU A 161 -29.94 -10.39 -18.00
C LEU A 161 -29.75 -9.66 -19.35
N SER A 162 -30.83 -9.49 -20.16
CA SER A 162 -30.76 -8.70 -21.38
C SER A 162 -30.91 -7.19 -21.09
N PRO A 163 -30.43 -6.30 -21.96
CA PRO A 163 -30.69 -4.86 -21.82
C PRO A 163 -32.16 -4.48 -22.06
N GLU A 164 -32.91 -5.34 -22.79
CA GLU A 164 -34.29 -5.10 -23.19
C GLU A 164 -35.28 -5.81 -22.26
N ASP A 165 -36.49 -5.27 -22.16
CA ASP A 165 -37.58 -5.91 -21.43
C ASP A 165 -37.99 -7.21 -22.10
N VAL A 166 -38.17 -8.27 -21.31
CA VAL A 166 -38.58 -9.60 -21.79
C VAL A 166 -39.88 -10.02 -21.11
N ILE A 167 -40.74 -10.69 -21.84
CA ILE A 167 -41.98 -11.32 -21.29
C ILE A 167 -41.63 -12.79 -21.00
N ASN A 168 -41.75 -13.20 -19.74
CA ASN A 168 -41.48 -14.58 -19.35
C ASN A 168 -42.62 -15.54 -19.76
N SER A 169 -42.42 -16.84 -19.57
CA SER A 169 -43.40 -17.89 -19.95
C SER A 169 -44.72 -17.77 -19.19
N LYS A 170 -44.77 -16.99 -18.09
CA LYS A 170 -46.01 -16.73 -17.33
C LYS A 170 -46.73 -15.46 -17.80
N GLY A 171 -46.23 -14.78 -18.83
CA GLY A 171 -46.76 -13.51 -19.30
C GLY A 171 -46.38 -12.29 -18.44
N GLU A 172 -45.44 -12.44 -17.50
CA GLU A 172 -44.97 -11.35 -16.67
C GLU A 172 -43.83 -10.60 -17.38
N LYS A 173 -43.87 -9.29 -17.32
CA LYS A 173 -42.80 -8.42 -17.88
C LYS A 173 -41.63 -8.38 -16.90
N LEU A 174 -40.49 -8.90 -17.35
CA LEU A 174 -39.21 -8.76 -16.66
C LEU A 174 -38.45 -7.56 -17.25
N PRO A 175 -38.15 -6.53 -16.46
CA PRO A 175 -37.46 -5.34 -16.95
C PRO A 175 -36.05 -5.66 -17.40
N GLY A 176 -35.59 -4.93 -18.41
CA GLY A 176 -34.23 -5.01 -18.89
C GLY A 176 -33.20 -4.55 -17.90
N LEU A 177 -32.04 -5.17 -17.90
CA LEU A 177 -30.90 -4.85 -17.05
C LEU A 177 -29.87 -4.05 -17.87
N SER A 178 -29.76 -2.75 -17.59
CA SER A 178 -28.76 -1.90 -18.24
C SER A 178 -27.33 -2.38 -17.92
N ASN A 179 -26.35 -1.96 -18.70
CA ASN A 179 -24.94 -2.27 -18.44
C ASN A 179 -24.47 -1.80 -17.07
N LEU A 180 -24.92 -0.61 -16.64
CA LEU A 180 -24.66 -0.11 -15.30
C LEU A 180 -25.35 -0.99 -14.22
N GLY A 181 -26.58 -1.42 -14.46
CA GLY A 181 -27.30 -2.35 -13.58
C GLY A 181 -26.58 -3.69 -13.46
N MET A 182 -26.02 -4.20 -14.56
CA MET A 182 -25.21 -5.42 -14.54
C MET A 182 -23.93 -5.26 -13.71
N GLY A 183 -23.26 -4.12 -13.83
CA GLY A 183 -22.12 -3.79 -12.96
C GLY A 183 -22.48 -3.83 -11.46
N TYR A 184 -23.66 -3.32 -11.09
CA TYR A 184 -24.16 -3.40 -9.72
C TYR A 184 -24.46 -4.82 -9.24
N VAL A 185 -25.02 -5.66 -10.12
CA VAL A 185 -25.28 -7.08 -9.80
C VAL A 185 -23.94 -7.80 -9.55
N PHE A 186 -22.95 -7.57 -10.39
CA PHE A 186 -21.62 -8.15 -10.21
C PHE A 186 -20.97 -7.72 -8.91
N GLU A 187 -20.97 -6.42 -8.62
CA GLU A 187 -20.42 -5.86 -7.40
C GLU A 187 -21.01 -6.52 -6.15
N GLU A 188 -22.34 -6.65 -6.12
CA GLU A 188 -23.03 -7.24 -4.99
C GLU A 188 -22.77 -8.75 -4.85
N LEU A 189 -22.67 -9.48 -5.97
CA LEU A 189 -22.27 -10.90 -5.96
C LEU A 189 -20.88 -11.11 -5.39
N ILE A 190 -19.90 -10.32 -5.85
CA ILE A 190 -18.53 -10.39 -5.35
C ILE A 190 -18.50 -10.08 -3.85
N ARG A 191 -19.21 -9.03 -3.41
CA ARG A 191 -19.31 -8.68 -1.99
C ARG A 191 -19.81 -9.86 -1.16
N LYS A 192 -20.91 -10.50 -1.58
CA LYS A 192 -21.49 -11.66 -0.87
C LYS A 192 -20.53 -12.84 -0.82
N PHE A 193 -19.86 -13.18 -1.93
CA PHE A 193 -18.89 -14.28 -1.96
C PHE A 193 -17.68 -14.02 -1.05
N ASN A 194 -17.21 -12.79 -0.99
CA ASN A 194 -16.10 -12.41 -0.12
C ASN A 194 -16.47 -12.45 1.37
N GLU A 195 -17.70 -12.04 1.72
CA GLU A 195 -18.19 -12.13 3.10
C GLU A 195 -18.29 -13.60 3.57
N GLU A 196 -18.72 -14.51 2.72
CA GLU A 196 -18.80 -15.94 3.08
C GLU A 196 -17.43 -16.61 3.25
N ASN A 197 -16.45 -16.18 2.47
CA ASN A 197 -15.14 -16.80 2.48
C ASN A 197 -14.21 -16.29 3.59
N ASN A 198 -14.65 -15.35 4.46
CA ASN A 198 -13.78 -14.63 5.38
C ASN A 198 -12.51 -14.07 4.71
N GLU A 199 -12.50 -13.96 3.39
CA GLU A 199 -11.42 -13.29 2.69
C GLU A 199 -11.44 -11.82 3.08
N GLU A 200 -10.27 -11.19 3.09
CA GLU A 200 -10.16 -9.74 3.34
C GLU A 200 -10.86 -8.98 2.20
N ALA A 201 -12.18 -9.04 2.21
CA ALA A 201 -13.11 -8.59 1.16
C ALA A 201 -12.90 -7.14 0.70
N GLY A 202 -12.21 -6.36 1.50
CA GLY A 202 -12.03 -4.96 1.22
C GLY A 202 -10.80 -4.62 0.38
N GLU A 203 -9.95 -5.58 0.06
CA GLU A 203 -8.84 -5.31 -0.84
C GLU A 203 -9.31 -5.01 -2.27
N HIS A 204 -10.57 -5.35 -2.59
CA HIS A 204 -11.10 -5.22 -3.96
C HIS A 204 -12.30 -4.28 -4.05
N PHE A 205 -12.73 -3.66 -2.93
CA PHE A 205 -13.99 -2.90 -2.91
C PHE A 205 -13.91 -1.57 -2.19
N THR A 206 -14.18 -0.50 -2.91
CA THR A 206 -14.39 0.83 -2.35
C THR A 206 -15.90 1.11 -2.22
N PRO A 207 -16.41 1.52 -1.05
CA PRO A 207 -17.80 1.88 -0.88
C PRO A 207 -18.25 2.96 -1.88
N ARG A 208 -19.47 2.83 -2.41
CA ARG A 208 -19.97 3.72 -3.46
C ARG A 208 -20.02 5.18 -3.05
N GLU A 209 -20.42 5.45 -1.82
CA GLU A 209 -20.43 6.81 -1.28
C GLU A 209 -19.04 7.45 -1.26
N ILE A 210 -17.98 6.66 -1.03
CA ILE A 210 -16.60 7.14 -1.11
C ILE A 210 -16.20 7.43 -2.56
N ILE A 211 -16.57 6.53 -3.49
CA ILE A 211 -16.34 6.75 -4.92
C ILE A 211 -17.03 8.04 -5.37
N ARG A 212 -18.30 8.26 -4.97
CA ARG A 212 -19.05 9.48 -5.29
C ARG A 212 -18.38 10.71 -4.71
N LEU A 213 -18.00 10.69 -3.44
CA LEU A 213 -17.28 11.80 -2.82
C LEU A 213 -15.99 12.15 -3.60
N MET A 214 -15.17 11.13 -3.91
CA MET A 214 -13.95 11.32 -4.70
C MET A 214 -14.25 11.90 -6.08
N THR A 215 -15.29 11.42 -6.73
CA THR A 215 -15.75 11.84 -8.06
C THR A 215 -16.22 13.30 -8.04
N HIS A 216 -17.05 13.69 -7.09
CA HIS A 216 -17.49 15.08 -6.91
C HIS A 216 -16.28 16.03 -6.76
N ILE A 217 -15.34 15.70 -5.88
CA ILE A 217 -14.16 16.50 -5.61
C ILE A 217 -13.21 16.58 -6.82
N LEU A 218 -13.16 15.55 -7.66
CA LEU A 218 -12.33 15.56 -8.87
C LEU A 218 -12.90 16.46 -9.96
N PHE A 219 -14.20 16.39 -10.19
CA PHE A 219 -14.81 16.97 -11.39
C PHE A 219 -15.49 18.31 -11.18
N GLU A 220 -16.17 18.54 -10.05
CA GLU A 220 -16.89 19.81 -9.80
C GLU A 220 -15.99 21.05 -9.89
N PRO A 221 -14.74 21.06 -9.36
CA PRO A 221 -13.88 22.24 -9.44
C PRO A 221 -13.51 22.67 -10.87
N VAL A 222 -13.66 21.76 -11.82
CA VAL A 222 -13.30 21.99 -13.23
C VAL A 222 -14.51 21.89 -14.18
N GLN A 223 -15.71 21.71 -13.63
CA GLN A 223 -16.94 21.48 -14.39
C GLN A 223 -17.17 22.50 -15.52
N GLU A 224 -17.06 23.79 -15.23
CA GLU A 224 -17.28 24.84 -16.23
C GLU A 224 -16.21 24.78 -17.34
N LYS A 225 -14.96 24.55 -16.98
CA LYS A 225 -13.84 24.38 -17.93
C LYS A 225 -14.03 23.16 -18.84
N LEU A 226 -14.68 22.10 -18.33
CA LEU A 226 -15.03 20.92 -19.12
C LEU A 226 -16.18 21.23 -20.10
N LYS A 227 -17.24 21.90 -19.64
CA LYS A 227 -18.39 22.28 -20.48
C LYS A 227 -18.01 23.18 -21.65
N GLU A 228 -17.01 24.05 -21.45
CA GLU A 228 -16.47 24.93 -22.51
C GLU A 228 -15.73 24.17 -23.62
N ARG A 229 -15.38 22.90 -23.38
CA ARG A 229 -14.61 22.05 -24.31
C ARG A 229 -15.48 20.99 -24.98
N GLU A 230 -16.59 21.41 -25.55
CA GLU A 230 -17.51 20.53 -26.27
C GLU A 230 -16.80 19.68 -27.34
N GLY A 231 -17.10 18.39 -27.40
CA GLY A 231 -16.46 17.42 -28.27
C GLY A 231 -15.06 16.95 -27.82
N ALA A 232 -14.53 17.49 -26.73
CA ALA A 232 -13.23 17.05 -26.23
C ALA A 232 -13.32 15.64 -25.62
N ARG A 233 -12.19 14.93 -25.72
CA ARG A 233 -12.02 13.61 -25.11
C ARG A 233 -11.02 13.68 -23.96
N PHE A 234 -11.45 13.25 -22.78
CA PHE A 234 -10.66 13.17 -21.56
C PHE A 234 -10.36 11.73 -21.20
N THR A 235 -9.42 11.54 -20.28
CA THR A 235 -8.99 10.23 -19.82
C THR A 235 -9.14 10.11 -18.32
N ILE A 236 -9.68 8.98 -17.87
CA ILE A 236 -9.80 8.60 -16.46
C ILE A 236 -8.95 7.36 -16.22
N TYR A 237 -8.14 7.35 -15.16
CA TYR A 237 -7.22 6.25 -14.85
C TYR A 237 -7.33 5.82 -13.38
N ASP A 238 -7.35 4.50 -13.18
CA ASP A 238 -7.22 3.86 -11.87
C ASP A 238 -6.05 2.88 -11.88
N SER A 239 -5.10 3.10 -10.97
CA SER A 239 -3.88 2.29 -10.88
C SER A 239 -4.06 0.95 -10.17
N ALA A 240 -5.20 0.71 -9.51
CA ALA A 240 -5.59 -0.52 -8.84
C ALA A 240 -7.11 -0.67 -8.97
N CYS A 241 -7.57 -0.88 -10.22
CA CYS A 241 -8.96 -0.63 -10.59
C CYS A 241 -9.96 -1.67 -10.06
N GLY A 242 -9.48 -2.79 -9.52
CA GLY A 242 -10.38 -3.82 -9.05
C GLY A 242 -11.36 -4.26 -10.15
N SER A 243 -12.63 -4.32 -9.83
CA SER A 243 -13.71 -4.62 -10.79
C SER A 243 -14.10 -3.45 -11.71
N GLY A 244 -13.45 -2.29 -11.61
CA GLY A 244 -13.72 -1.13 -12.44
C GLY A 244 -14.82 -0.19 -11.96
N GLY A 245 -15.38 -0.42 -10.77
CA GLY A 245 -16.48 0.37 -10.23
C GLY A 245 -16.19 1.86 -10.09
N MET A 246 -14.95 2.23 -9.69
CA MET A 246 -14.52 3.63 -9.64
C MET A 246 -14.51 4.29 -11.01
N LEU A 247 -13.98 3.61 -12.01
CA LEU A 247 -13.92 4.11 -13.39
C LEU A 247 -15.31 4.37 -13.95
N THR A 248 -16.23 3.43 -13.76
CA THR A 248 -17.62 3.51 -14.26
C THR A 248 -18.40 4.65 -13.59
N GLU A 249 -18.32 4.78 -12.27
CA GLU A 249 -19.05 5.84 -11.55
C GLU A 249 -18.47 7.22 -11.90
N ALA A 250 -17.14 7.32 -12.03
CA ALA A 250 -16.47 8.55 -12.43
C ALA A 250 -16.87 8.99 -13.86
N GLU A 251 -16.92 8.07 -14.81
CA GLU A 251 -17.38 8.36 -16.18
C GLU A 251 -18.83 8.86 -16.19
N LYS A 252 -19.72 8.12 -15.52
CA LYS A 252 -21.14 8.46 -15.44
C LYS A 252 -21.33 9.88 -14.89
N PHE A 253 -20.70 10.20 -13.77
CA PHE A 253 -20.81 11.53 -13.18
C PHE A 253 -20.22 12.61 -14.09
N ALA A 254 -19.06 12.34 -14.71
CA ALA A 254 -18.44 13.29 -15.64
C ALA A 254 -19.30 13.56 -16.88
N LEU A 255 -19.99 12.56 -17.40
CA LEU A 255 -20.96 12.73 -18.48
C LEU A 255 -22.18 13.55 -18.03
N GLU A 256 -22.71 13.28 -16.85
CA GLU A 256 -23.86 14.02 -16.27
C GLU A 256 -23.53 15.52 -16.10
N ILE A 257 -22.40 15.85 -15.43
CA ILE A 257 -22.05 17.26 -15.18
C ILE A 257 -21.66 18.03 -16.44
N THR A 258 -21.21 17.34 -17.49
CA THR A 258 -20.89 17.95 -18.79
C THR A 258 -22.08 17.97 -19.76
N ASN A 259 -23.26 17.48 -19.34
CA ASN A 259 -24.43 17.29 -20.16
C ASN A 259 -24.12 16.50 -21.46
N ASN A 260 -23.28 15.46 -21.35
CA ASN A 260 -22.78 14.64 -22.45
C ASN A 260 -22.05 15.43 -23.56
N LYS A 261 -21.54 16.62 -23.26
CA LYS A 261 -20.78 17.41 -24.23
C LYS A 261 -19.35 16.93 -24.45
N CYS A 262 -18.81 16.18 -23.52
CA CYS A 262 -17.47 15.59 -23.59
C CYS A 262 -17.56 14.06 -23.60
N SER A 263 -16.48 13.40 -24.03
CA SER A 263 -16.32 11.96 -23.92
C SER A 263 -15.15 11.60 -22.99
N PHE A 264 -15.25 10.46 -22.34
CA PHE A 264 -14.23 9.98 -21.41
C PHE A 264 -13.75 8.60 -21.86
N SER A 265 -12.44 8.37 -21.77
CA SER A 265 -11.84 7.06 -22.02
C SER A 265 -11.30 6.52 -20.72
N LEU A 266 -11.71 5.32 -20.36
CA LEU A 266 -11.36 4.65 -19.13
C LEU A 266 -10.06 3.86 -19.31
N PHE A 267 -9.18 3.94 -18.32
CA PHE A 267 -7.94 3.19 -18.23
C PHE A 267 -7.79 2.63 -16.82
N GLY A 268 -7.29 1.42 -16.73
CA GLY A 268 -7.07 0.80 -15.42
C GLY A 268 -5.95 -0.23 -15.45
N GLN A 269 -5.57 -0.70 -14.28
CA GLN A 269 -4.67 -1.83 -14.13
C GLN A 269 -5.06 -2.64 -12.89
N GLU A 270 -5.02 -3.98 -13.03
CA GLU A 270 -5.38 -4.90 -11.96
C GLU A 270 -4.44 -6.10 -11.94
N VAL A 271 -3.97 -6.48 -10.75
CA VAL A 271 -3.03 -7.60 -10.55
C VAL A 271 -3.74 -8.93 -10.38
N ASN A 272 -4.95 -8.93 -9.81
CA ASN A 272 -5.73 -10.15 -9.61
C ASN A 272 -6.39 -10.56 -10.94
N PRO A 273 -6.12 -11.79 -11.44
CA PRO A 273 -6.62 -12.22 -12.75
C PRO A 273 -8.15 -12.29 -12.83
N GLU A 274 -8.83 -12.72 -11.78
CA GLU A 274 -10.28 -12.85 -11.73
C GLU A 274 -10.95 -11.47 -11.72
N THR A 275 -10.46 -10.58 -10.87
CA THR A 275 -10.95 -9.20 -10.76
C THR A 275 -10.69 -8.43 -12.06
N TRP A 276 -9.52 -8.64 -12.70
CA TRP A 276 -9.23 -8.10 -14.02
C TRP A 276 -10.21 -8.60 -15.09
N ALA A 277 -10.53 -9.91 -15.07
CA ALA A 277 -11.47 -10.50 -16.03
C ALA A 277 -12.88 -9.90 -15.86
N ILE A 278 -13.32 -9.65 -14.64
CA ILE A 278 -14.59 -8.98 -14.34
C ILE A 278 -14.58 -7.54 -14.89
N CYS A 279 -13.55 -6.77 -14.56
CA CYS A 279 -13.41 -5.39 -15.05
C CYS A 279 -13.42 -5.32 -16.56
N THR A 280 -12.61 -6.17 -17.21
CA THR A 280 -12.50 -6.23 -18.67
C THR A 280 -13.80 -6.67 -19.31
N GLY A 281 -14.49 -7.64 -18.73
CA GLY A 281 -15.82 -8.09 -19.18
C GLY A 281 -16.88 -6.97 -19.11
N ASP A 282 -16.91 -6.24 -18.00
CA ASP A 282 -17.82 -5.08 -17.84
C ASP A 282 -17.52 -3.97 -18.85
N MET A 283 -16.24 -3.65 -19.08
CA MET A 283 -15.82 -2.67 -20.07
C MET A 283 -16.23 -3.09 -21.50
N LEU A 284 -16.04 -4.37 -21.85
CA LEU A 284 -16.45 -4.90 -23.14
C LEU A 284 -17.96 -4.82 -23.35
N ILE A 285 -18.74 -5.17 -22.34
CA ILE A 285 -20.22 -5.09 -22.38
C ILE A 285 -20.70 -3.64 -22.62
N LYS A 286 -19.99 -2.66 -22.08
CA LYS A 286 -20.27 -1.22 -22.26
C LYS A 286 -19.79 -0.66 -23.60
N GLY A 287 -19.06 -1.46 -24.38
CA GLY A 287 -18.46 -1.01 -25.65
C GLY A 287 -17.13 -0.26 -25.49
N GLU A 288 -16.58 -0.25 -24.28
CA GLU A 288 -15.26 0.30 -24.01
C GLU A 288 -14.14 -0.61 -24.55
N LYS A 289 -12.98 -0.02 -24.81
CA LYS A 289 -11.84 -0.78 -25.31
C LYS A 289 -11.19 -1.58 -24.17
N SER A 290 -11.33 -2.89 -24.16
CA SER A 290 -10.72 -3.80 -23.18
C SER A 290 -9.20 -3.65 -23.04
N VAL A 291 -8.51 -3.28 -24.11
CA VAL A 291 -7.06 -3.03 -24.13
C VAL A 291 -6.60 -1.88 -23.20
N ASN A 292 -7.52 -1.10 -22.69
CA ASN A 292 -7.23 -0.03 -21.75
C ASN A 292 -7.10 -0.54 -20.31
N ILE A 293 -7.51 -1.78 -20.02
CA ILE A 293 -7.38 -2.40 -18.70
C ILE A 293 -6.19 -3.36 -18.72
N GLY A 294 -5.07 -2.94 -18.13
CA GLY A 294 -3.85 -3.72 -18.04
C GLY A 294 -3.94 -4.84 -17.00
N TYR A 295 -3.38 -6.02 -17.31
CA TYR A 295 -3.20 -7.11 -16.37
C TYR A 295 -1.79 -7.09 -15.78
N GLY A 296 -1.68 -7.24 -14.48
CA GLY A 296 -0.42 -7.33 -13.74
C GLY A 296 -0.19 -6.18 -12.77
N SER A 297 0.93 -6.24 -12.05
CA SER A 297 1.26 -5.23 -11.05
C SER A 297 1.59 -3.88 -11.68
N THR A 298 0.92 -2.84 -11.24
CA THR A 298 1.20 -1.44 -11.61
C THR A 298 2.63 -1.01 -11.26
N LEU A 299 3.20 -1.62 -10.24
CA LEU A 299 4.54 -1.26 -9.76
C LEU A 299 5.64 -1.85 -10.63
N SER A 300 5.54 -3.15 -10.98
CA SER A 300 6.58 -3.87 -11.73
C SER A 300 6.29 -4.05 -13.23
N ASN A 301 5.03 -3.93 -13.65
CA ASN A 301 4.60 -4.14 -15.03
C ASN A 301 3.57 -3.09 -15.48
N ASP A 302 4.01 -1.83 -15.63
CA ASP A 302 3.15 -0.69 -15.97
C ASP A 302 2.58 -0.78 -17.39
N ALA A 303 1.36 -1.31 -17.53
CA ALA A 303 0.65 -1.39 -18.81
C ALA A 303 0.29 -0.02 -19.41
N SER A 304 0.38 1.05 -18.63
CA SER A 304 0.17 2.44 -19.05
C SER A 304 1.46 3.26 -19.10
N ALA A 305 2.61 2.60 -19.30
CA ALA A 305 3.90 3.27 -19.43
C ALA A 305 3.86 4.35 -20.52
N GLY A 306 4.37 5.55 -20.21
CA GLY A 306 4.40 6.70 -21.10
C GLY A 306 3.07 7.40 -21.34
N LYS A 307 1.93 6.84 -20.90
CA LYS A 307 0.61 7.49 -21.00
C LYS A 307 0.44 8.55 -19.91
N LYS A 308 -0.37 9.57 -20.21
CA LYS A 308 -0.72 10.66 -19.30
C LYS A 308 -2.24 10.82 -19.25
N PHE A 309 -2.77 11.12 -18.07
CA PHE A 309 -4.21 11.16 -17.81
C PHE A 309 -4.68 12.49 -17.26
N ASP A 310 -5.94 12.84 -17.53
CA ASP A 310 -6.57 14.07 -17.06
C ASP A 310 -7.06 13.91 -15.60
N PHE A 311 -7.75 12.80 -15.33
CA PHE A 311 -8.32 12.47 -14.03
C PHE A 311 -7.83 11.12 -13.58
N MET A 312 -7.48 11.01 -12.32
CA MET A 312 -7.02 9.75 -11.74
C MET A 312 -7.66 9.56 -10.37
N LEU A 313 -8.20 8.37 -10.15
CA LEU A 313 -8.78 7.99 -8.86
C LEU A 313 -8.37 6.56 -8.54
N SER A 314 -8.03 6.30 -7.30
CA SER A 314 -7.61 4.96 -6.91
C SER A 314 -7.80 4.72 -5.41
N ASN A 315 -8.11 3.49 -5.06
CA ASN A 315 -8.00 2.97 -3.71
C ASN A 315 -6.92 1.86 -3.73
N PRO A 316 -5.62 2.22 -3.69
CA PRO A 316 -4.54 1.25 -3.77
C PRO A 316 -4.49 0.38 -2.50
N PRO A 317 -3.89 -0.81 -2.56
CA PRO A 317 -3.67 -1.62 -1.36
C PRO A 317 -2.73 -0.89 -0.39
N TYR A 318 -3.16 -0.70 0.86
CA TYR A 318 -2.36 -0.10 1.93
C TYR A 318 -2.06 -1.12 3.03
N GLY A 319 -0.87 -0.98 3.66
CA GLY A 319 -0.35 -1.96 4.62
C GLY A 319 0.09 -3.28 3.98
N LYS A 320 0.24 -3.32 2.65
CA LYS A 320 0.73 -4.49 1.91
C LYS A 320 2.15 -4.31 1.44
N THR A 321 2.91 -5.39 1.58
CA THR A 321 4.31 -5.43 1.12
C THR A 321 4.41 -5.37 -0.40
N TRP A 322 5.37 -4.59 -0.92
CA TRP A 322 5.72 -4.55 -2.34
C TRP A 322 6.99 -5.34 -2.68
N LYS A 323 7.37 -6.28 -1.80
CA LYS A 323 8.57 -7.11 -1.94
C LYS A 323 8.64 -7.86 -3.27
N ILE A 324 7.50 -8.29 -3.81
CA ILE A 324 7.41 -9.01 -5.08
C ILE A 324 7.82 -8.10 -6.27
N ASP A 325 7.58 -6.80 -6.14
CA ASP A 325 7.87 -5.81 -7.18
C ASP A 325 9.28 -5.19 -7.04
N GLU A 326 10.00 -5.45 -5.94
CA GLU A 326 11.26 -4.81 -5.60
C GLU A 326 12.31 -4.95 -6.70
N ASP A 327 12.49 -6.17 -7.27
CA ASP A 327 13.48 -6.45 -8.30
C ASP A 327 13.22 -5.69 -9.61
N ALA A 328 11.97 -5.29 -9.87
CA ALA A 328 11.64 -4.44 -11.01
C ALA A 328 11.98 -2.96 -10.79
N ILE A 329 11.99 -2.52 -9.54
CA ILE A 329 12.16 -1.12 -9.15
C ILE A 329 13.60 -0.78 -8.78
N VAL A 330 14.32 -1.72 -8.14
CA VAL A 330 15.65 -1.53 -7.59
C VAL A 330 16.70 -2.33 -8.37
N ASP A 331 17.94 -1.86 -8.44
CA ASP A 331 19.05 -2.59 -9.06
C ASP A 331 19.47 -3.80 -8.21
N ASP A 332 19.88 -4.91 -8.85
CA ASP A 332 20.28 -6.21 -8.26
C ASP A 332 21.40 -6.13 -7.20
N ARG A 333 22.06 -5.01 -7.04
CA ARG A 333 23.19 -4.84 -6.10
C ARG A 333 22.78 -4.60 -4.65
N GLY A 334 21.51 -4.66 -4.32
CA GLY A 334 20.98 -4.66 -2.94
C GLY A 334 21.30 -3.43 -2.09
N LYS A 335 21.82 -2.34 -2.65
CA LYS A 335 22.10 -1.11 -1.93
C LYS A 335 20.87 -0.21 -1.95
N LYS A 336 20.28 -0.01 -0.80
CA LYS A 336 19.15 0.91 -0.60
C LYS A 336 19.64 2.36 -0.71
N GLY A 337 19.50 2.97 -1.88
CA GLY A 337 19.80 4.38 -2.10
C GLY A 337 19.12 4.89 -3.37
N LYS A 338 18.90 6.21 -3.47
CA LYS A 338 18.25 6.82 -4.65
C LYS A 338 18.99 6.49 -5.96
N GLU A 339 20.30 6.30 -5.90
CA GLU A 339 21.16 5.96 -7.04
C GLU A 339 20.92 4.54 -7.58
N ASN A 340 20.33 3.66 -6.76
CA ASN A 340 20.06 2.27 -7.11
C ASN A 340 18.63 2.02 -7.60
N ILE A 341 17.80 3.07 -7.72
CA ILE A 341 16.44 2.97 -8.23
C ILE A 341 16.49 3.02 -9.75
N LYS A 342 16.18 1.90 -10.41
CA LYS A 342 16.18 1.81 -11.88
C LYS A 342 14.90 2.33 -12.51
N ASP A 343 13.74 2.18 -11.84
CA ASP A 343 12.49 2.74 -12.33
C ASP A 343 12.43 4.26 -12.07
N THR A 344 12.38 5.02 -13.17
CA THR A 344 12.40 6.48 -13.12
C THR A 344 11.22 7.11 -12.40
N ARG A 345 10.07 6.41 -12.31
CA ARG A 345 8.89 6.87 -11.59
C ARG A 345 9.19 7.10 -10.11
N PHE A 346 10.01 6.22 -9.52
CA PHE A 346 10.23 6.13 -8.07
C PHE A 346 11.53 6.75 -7.58
N LYS A 347 12.28 7.47 -8.43
CA LYS A 347 13.55 8.13 -8.07
C LYS A 347 13.45 9.15 -6.93
N VAL A 348 12.25 9.61 -6.62
CA VAL A 348 11.99 10.51 -5.49
C VAL A 348 12.31 9.86 -4.14
N GLY A 349 12.09 8.56 -4.01
CA GLY A 349 12.32 7.76 -2.82
C GLY A 349 11.43 6.53 -2.79
N LEU A 350 11.81 5.55 -2.00
CA LEU A 350 11.06 4.30 -1.81
C LEU A 350 10.56 4.22 -0.37
N PRO A 351 9.26 3.95 -0.15
CA PRO A 351 8.72 3.74 1.18
C PRO A 351 9.22 2.41 1.75
N SER A 352 8.94 2.16 3.03
CA SER A 352 9.19 0.87 3.67
C SER A 352 8.63 -0.27 2.83
N ILE A 353 9.38 -1.39 2.76
CA ILE A 353 8.99 -2.57 1.97
C ILE A 353 7.66 -3.17 2.43
N SER A 354 7.25 -2.91 3.66
CA SER A 354 6.00 -3.41 4.26
C SER A 354 4.74 -2.68 3.80
N ASP A 355 4.86 -1.48 3.20
CA ASP A 355 3.71 -0.68 2.78
C ASP A 355 3.98 0.09 1.48
N GLY A 356 3.42 -0.41 0.37
CA GLY A 356 3.61 0.14 -0.99
C GLY A 356 2.65 1.25 -1.40
N GLN A 357 1.70 1.66 -0.55
CA GLN A 357 0.61 2.57 -0.95
C GLN A 357 1.08 3.87 -1.61
N LEU A 358 2.15 4.48 -1.11
CA LEU A 358 2.69 5.72 -1.67
C LEU A 358 3.33 5.54 -3.06
N LEU A 359 3.76 4.33 -3.43
CA LEU A 359 4.25 4.06 -4.78
C LEU A 359 3.14 4.20 -5.83
N PHE A 360 1.90 3.79 -5.49
CA PHE A 360 0.75 4.01 -6.36
C PHE A 360 0.46 5.50 -6.57
N LEU A 361 0.56 6.31 -5.51
CA LEU A 361 0.40 7.76 -5.60
C LEU A 361 1.50 8.39 -6.48
N VAL A 362 2.76 7.98 -6.29
CA VAL A 362 3.89 8.44 -7.12
C VAL A 362 3.72 8.00 -8.57
N ASN A 363 3.24 6.77 -8.82
CA ASN A 363 2.90 6.32 -10.16
C ASN A 363 1.86 7.24 -10.84
N MET A 364 0.77 7.57 -10.15
CA MET A 364 -0.24 8.50 -10.67
C MET A 364 0.33 9.90 -10.92
N ILE A 365 1.13 10.44 -9.99
CA ILE A 365 1.81 11.73 -10.17
C ILE A 365 2.69 11.70 -11.43
N SER A 366 3.42 10.61 -11.67
CA SER A 366 4.25 10.46 -12.86
C SER A 366 3.44 10.49 -14.16
N LYS A 367 2.14 10.23 -14.09
CA LYS A 367 1.20 10.19 -15.22
C LYS A 367 0.35 11.44 -15.37
N MET A 368 0.62 12.49 -14.62
CA MET A 368 -0.03 13.79 -14.81
C MET A 368 0.33 14.38 -16.17
N LYS A 369 -0.65 14.97 -16.86
CA LYS A 369 -0.46 15.80 -18.06
C LYS A 369 0.16 17.13 -17.67
N GLU A 370 0.89 17.73 -18.59
CA GLU A 370 1.29 19.12 -18.48
C GLU A 370 0.08 20.05 -18.50
N VAL A 371 0.17 21.14 -17.77
CA VAL A 371 -0.89 22.17 -17.73
C VAL A 371 -1.01 22.84 -19.09
N LYS A 372 -2.14 22.65 -19.76
CA LYS A 372 -2.46 23.28 -21.05
C LYS A 372 -3.84 23.92 -20.98
N LYS A 373 -3.95 25.19 -21.33
CA LYS A 373 -5.22 25.92 -21.40
C LYS A 373 -6.06 25.81 -20.12
N ASP A 374 -5.45 26.07 -18.99
CA ASP A 374 -6.07 26.08 -17.66
C ASP A 374 -6.70 24.77 -17.17
N LEU A 375 -6.40 23.66 -17.81
CA LEU A 375 -6.71 22.35 -17.33
C LEU A 375 -5.41 21.57 -17.13
N GLY A 376 -5.19 21.12 -15.91
CA GLY A 376 -4.14 20.17 -15.54
C GLY A 376 -4.76 18.82 -15.19
N SER A 377 -3.96 17.95 -14.59
CA SER A 377 -4.44 16.68 -14.04
C SER A 377 -4.87 16.81 -12.59
N ARG A 378 -5.86 15.99 -12.21
CA ARG A 378 -6.34 15.88 -10.85
C ARG A 378 -6.30 14.43 -10.39
N ILE A 379 -5.93 14.21 -9.13
CA ILE A 379 -5.85 12.89 -8.50
C ILE A 379 -6.69 12.91 -7.21
N ALA A 380 -7.47 11.83 -6.99
CA ALA A 380 -8.04 11.49 -5.70
C ALA A 380 -7.61 10.06 -5.34
N SER A 381 -6.95 9.88 -4.21
CA SER A 381 -6.43 8.58 -3.80
C SER A 381 -6.68 8.33 -2.32
N VAL A 382 -7.17 7.13 -2.01
CA VAL A 382 -7.41 6.71 -0.62
C VAL A 382 -6.14 6.11 -0.03
N HIS A 383 -5.81 6.52 1.19
CA HIS A 383 -4.65 6.02 1.93
C HIS A 383 -4.99 5.84 3.40
N ASN A 384 -4.27 4.97 4.10
CA ASN A 384 -4.33 4.91 5.55
C ASN A 384 -3.49 6.02 6.20
N GLY A 385 -3.59 6.15 7.54
CA GLY A 385 -2.91 7.20 8.29
C GLY A 385 -1.38 7.16 8.21
N SER A 386 -0.76 6.00 7.95
CA SER A 386 0.70 5.89 7.84
C SER A 386 1.27 6.77 6.74
N SER A 387 0.53 6.98 5.64
CA SER A 387 0.92 7.86 4.54
C SER A 387 1.21 9.30 4.97
N LEU A 388 0.61 9.75 6.04
CA LEU A 388 0.71 11.13 6.54
C LEU A 388 2.01 11.42 7.30
N PHE A 389 2.52 10.45 8.07
CA PHE A 389 3.61 10.71 9.02
C PHE A 389 4.71 9.65 9.07
N THR A 390 4.51 8.44 8.53
CA THR A 390 5.55 7.41 8.54
C THR A 390 6.77 7.84 7.74
N GLY A 391 7.95 7.41 8.17
CA GLY A 391 9.22 7.76 7.55
C GLY A 391 9.77 9.09 8.06
N ASP A 392 10.99 9.04 8.53
CA ASP A 392 11.73 10.18 9.06
C ASP A 392 12.32 11.05 7.94
N ALA A 393 12.82 12.25 8.27
CA ALA A 393 13.48 13.12 7.31
C ALA A 393 14.59 12.39 6.53
N GLY A 394 14.56 12.50 5.21
CA GLY A 394 15.47 11.79 4.30
C GLY A 394 15.08 10.35 3.97
N GLN A 395 14.06 9.77 4.62
CA GLN A 395 13.50 8.48 4.26
C GLN A 395 12.47 8.62 3.12
N GLY A 396 12.19 7.52 2.43
CA GLY A 396 11.41 7.54 1.21
C GLY A 396 10.02 8.14 1.33
N GLU A 397 9.27 7.81 2.38
CA GLU A 397 7.94 8.36 2.62
C GLU A 397 7.97 9.88 2.83
N SER A 398 8.93 10.36 3.64
CA SER A 398 9.12 11.80 3.88
C SER A 398 9.56 12.53 2.60
N GLU A 399 10.42 11.92 1.77
CA GLU A 399 10.86 12.49 0.49
C GLU A 399 9.70 12.52 -0.54
N ILE A 400 8.80 11.55 -0.52
CA ILE A 400 7.59 11.55 -1.36
C ILE A 400 6.67 12.71 -0.93
N ARG A 401 6.38 12.86 0.38
CA ARG A 401 5.58 14.00 0.88
C ARG A 401 6.23 15.33 0.55
N LYS A 402 7.55 15.45 0.74
CA LYS A 402 8.32 16.62 0.36
C LYS A 402 8.13 16.98 -1.11
N MET A 403 8.27 16.01 -2.00
CA MET A 403 8.08 16.23 -3.44
C MET A 403 6.67 16.73 -3.75
N ILE A 404 5.65 16.13 -3.15
CA ILE A 404 4.24 16.48 -3.36
C ILE A 404 3.95 17.89 -2.89
N ILE A 405 4.45 18.26 -1.71
CA ILE A 405 4.18 19.56 -1.07
C ILE A 405 5.04 20.68 -1.72
N GLU A 406 6.33 20.47 -1.94
CA GLU A 406 7.22 21.46 -2.53
C GLU A 406 6.90 21.74 -4.01
N LYS A 407 6.37 20.76 -4.74
CA LYS A 407 5.83 20.98 -6.10
C LYS A 407 4.43 21.56 -6.10
N ASP A 408 3.89 21.88 -4.94
CA ASP A 408 2.56 22.44 -4.76
C ASP A 408 1.42 21.61 -5.39
N LEU A 409 1.53 20.29 -5.30
CA LEU A 409 0.53 19.37 -5.87
C LEU A 409 -0.63 19.08 -4.92
N LEU A 410 -0.39 19.06 -3.60
CA LEU A 410 -1.40 18.71 -2.60
C LEU A 410 -2.41 19.83 -2.42
N GLU A 411 -3.67 19.60 -2.80
CA GLU A 411 -4.78 20.55 -2.58
C GLU A 411 -5.48 20.34 -1.25
N CYS A 412 -5.79 19.07 -0.94
CA CYS A 412 -6.60 18.75 0.23
C CYS A 412 -6.31 17.33 0.73
N ILE A 413 -6.51 17.11 2.03
CA ILE A 413 -6.64 15.78 2.64
C ILE A 413 -7.95 15.75 3.42
N ILE A 414 -8.77 14.72 3.17
CA ILE A 414 -10.05 14.51 3.84
C ILE A 414 -9.94 13.26 4.71
N ALA A 415 -10.08 13.41 6.02
CA ALA A 415 -10.20 12.28 6.94
C ALA A 415 -11.61 11.70 6.88
N LEU A 416 -11.72 10.39 6.70
CA LEU A 416 -12.99 9.66 6.61
C LEU A 416 -13.37 9.03 7.95
N PRO A 417 -14.66 8.74 8.18
CA PRO A 417 -15.12 7.98 9.33
C PRO A 417 -14.41 6.61 9.45
N THR A 418 -14.14 6.18 10.68
CA THR A 418 -13.68 4.81 10.92
C THR A 418 -14.78 3.80 10.57
N ASN A 419 -14.40 2.59 10.21
CA ASN A 419 -15.35 1.54 9.81
C ASN A 419 -16.26 1.90 8.62
N ILE A 420 -15.86 2.81 7.76
CA ILE A 420 -16.59 3.13 6.53
C ILE A 420 -16.27 2.14 5.39
N PHE A 421 -15.14 1.45 5.46
CA PHE A 421 -14.75 0.39 4.52
C PHE A 421 -15.14 -0.99 5.02
N TYR A 422 -15.40 -1.92 4.09
CA TYR A 422 -15.89 -3.28 4.40
C TYR A 422 -14.89 -4.13 5.20
N ASN A 423 -13.60 -3.95 4.99
CA ASN A 423 -12.54 -4.82 5.52
C ASN A 423 -11.71 -4.21 6.66
N THR A 424 -11.79 -2.91 6.85
CA THR A 424 -10.92 -2.22 7.79
C THR A 424 -11.66 -1.24 8.67
N GLY A 425 -11.28 -1.19 9.95
CA GLY A 425 -11.72 -0.17 10.89
C GLY A 425 -10.71 0.96 11.11
N ILE A 426 -9.59 0.93 10.38
CA ILE A 426 -8.55 1.95 10.55
C ILE A 426 -8.98 3.30 9.94
N PRO A 427 -8.46 4.42 10.45
CA PRO A 427 -8.67 5.72 9.82
C PRO A 427 -8.09 5.75 8.40
N THR A 428 -8.88 6.25 7.46
CA THR A 428 -8.50 6.43 6.06
C THR A 428 -8.65 7.87 5.64
N TYR A 429 -7.89 8.26 4.62
CA TYR A 429 -7.77 9.63 4.16
C TYR A 429 -7.81 9.68 2.64
N ILE A 430 -8.55 10.63 2.08
CA ILE A 430 -8.51 10.91 0.64
C ILE A 430 -7.49 12.02 0.40
N TRP A 431 -6.47 11.73 -0.39
CA TRP A 431 -5.49 12.70 -0.86
C TRP A 431 -5.96 13.29 -2.19
N ILE A 432 -6.09 14.60 -2.25
CA ILE A 432 -6.49 15.34 -3.45
C ILE A 432 -5.30 16.13 -3.95
N LEU A 433 -4.85 15.79 -5.16
CA LEU A 433 -3.73 16.45 -5.81
C LEU A 433 -4.17 17.10 -7.13
N SER A 434 -3.56 18.23 -7.43
CA SER A 434 -3.71 18.93 -8.71
C SER A 434 -2.39 19.59 -9.10
N ASN A 435 -2.01 19.53 -10.35
CA ASN A 435 -0.86 20.29 -10.85
C ASN A 435 -1.28 21.66 -11.41
N ASN A 436 -2.55 22.03 -11.26
CA ASN A 436 -3.08 23.35 -11.66
C ASN A 436 -4.06 23.91 -10.62
N LYS A 437 -3.54 24.20 -9.44
CA LYS A 437 -4.31 24.82 -8.36
C LYS A 437 -4.82 26.22 -8.75
N THR A 438 -6.01 26.58 -8.26
CA THR A 438 -6.51 27.94 -8.36
C THR A 438 -5.60 28.92 -7.61
N PRO A 439 -5.57 30.21 -7.98
CA PRO A 439 -4.69 31.19 -7.33
C PRO A 439 -4.80 31.23 -5.81
N GLU A 440 -6.00 31.06 -5.26
CA GLU A 440 -6.26 31.06 -3.82
C GLU A 440 -5.74 29.83 -3.08
N ARG A 441 -5.59 28.70 -3.79
CA ARG A 441 -5.07 27.42 -3.26
C ARG A 441 -3.57 27.27 -3.44
N LYS A 442 -2.91 28.12 -4.26
CA LYS A 442 -1.46 28.03 -4.47
C LYS A 442 -0.70 28.22 -3.17
N GLY A 443 0.27 27.35 -2.91
CA GLY A 443 1.08 27.35 -1.71
C GLY A 443 0.33 26.93 -0.43
N LYS A 444 -0.92 26.44 -0.56
CA LYS A 444 -1.76 26.09 0.58
C LYS A 444 -2.33 24.68 0.44
N VAL A 445 -2.64 24.07 1.58
CA VAL A 445 -3.30 22.77 1.71
C VAL A 445 -4.50 22.93 2.65
N GLN A 446 -5.63 22.35 2.27
CA GLN A 446 -6.82 22.26 3.10
C GLN A 446 -6.85 20.87 3.78
N LEU A 447 -7.10 20.82 5.08
CA LEU A 447 -7.40 19.61 5.80
C LEU A 447 -8.88 19.62 6.18
N ILE A 448 -9.60 18.54 5.86
CA ILE A 448 -11.03 18.38 6.18
C ILE A 448 -11.19 17.15 7.08
N ASN A 449 -11.72 17.36 8.27
CA ASN A 449 -12.00 16.31 9.23
C ASN A 449 -13.48 15.89 9.13
N ALA A 450 -13.76 14.86 8.34
CA ALA A 450 -15.09 14.30 8.19
C ALA A 450 -15.33 13.03 9.05
N ILE A 451 -14.49 12.80 10.08
CA ILE A 451 -14.55 11.57 10.90
C ILE A 451 -15.95 11.38 11.53
N ASP A 452 -16.61 12.45 11.91
CA ASP A 452 -17.91 12.45 12.56
C ASP A 452 -19.08 12.72 11.59
N VAL A 453 -18.80 12.83 10.27
CA VAL A 453 -19.81 13.08 9.24
C VAL A 453 -20.23 11.76 8.63
N TYR A 454 -21.21 11.08 9.22
CA TYR A 454 -21.73 9.79 8.74
C TYR A 454 -23.10 9.47 9.33
N GLU A 455 -23.77 8.46 8.74
CA GLU A 455 -24.91 7.78 9.34
C GLU A 455 -24.55 6.33 9.69
N LYS A 456 -25.08 5.83 10.81
CA LYS A 456 -24.89 4.43 11.23
C LYS A 456 -25.77 3.51 10.38
N LEU A 457 -25.18 2.40 9.90
CA LEU A 457 -25.93 1.34 9.25
C LEU A 457 -26.81 0.58 10.27
N ARG A 458 -28.01 0.19 9.86
CA ARG A 458 -28.88 -0.68 10.67
C ARG A 458 -28.28 -2.07 10.90
N LYS A 459 -27.49 -2.57 9.95
CA LYS A 459 -26.79 -3.85 10.01
C LYS A 459 -25.39 -3.67 9.46
N ASN A 460 -24.39 -4.18 10.17
CA ASN A 460 -23.01 -4.13 9.73
C ASN A 460 -22.79 -4.98 8.46
N LEU A 461 -21.95 -4.49 7.57
CA LEU A 461 -21.49 -5.17 6.35
C LEU A 461 -19.99 -5.46 6.49
N GLY A 462 -19.64 -6.62 7.03
CA GLY A 462 -18.28 -6.88 7.47
C GLY A 462 -17.88 -5.92 8.61
N LYS A 463 -16.77 -5.21 8.49
CA LYS A 463 -16.37 -4.16 9.44
C LYS A 463 -17.08 -2.82 9.22
N LYS A 464 -17.69 -2.62 8.06
CA LYS A 464 -18.44 -1.40 7.73
C LYS A 464 -19.69 -1.29 8.58
N ASN A 465 -19.80 -0.21 9.36
CA ASN A 465 -20.95 0.08 10.23
C ASN A 465 -21.56 1.48 10.03
N CYS A 466 -21.03 2.23 9.07
CA CYS A 466 -21.48 3.58 8.73
C CYS A 466 -21.40 3.85 7.23
N GLU A 467 -22.09 4.88 6.78
CA GLU A 467 -22.09 5.34 5.38
C GLU A 467 -22.21 6.86 5.30
N LEU A 468 -21.89 7.44 4.13
CA LEU A 468 -22.16 8.83 3.81
C LEU A 468 -23.45 8.93 3.00
N THR A 469 -24.36 9.78 3.45
CA THR A 469 -25.54 10.13 2.67
C THR A 469 -25.19 11.13 1.55
N GLU A 470 -26.09 11.30 0.57
CA GLU A 470 -25.93 12.30 -0.50
C GLU A 470 -25.79 13.73 0.05
N GLU A 471 -26.45 14.04 1.16
CA GLU A 471 -26.36 15.34 1.83
C GLU A 471 -24.97 15.54 2.46
N GLN A 472 -24.43 14.49 3.09
CA GLN A 472 -23.12 14.51 3.71
C GLN A 472 -22.01 14.59 2.63
N ILE A 473 -22.16 13.89 1.51
CA ILE A 473 -21.24 14.00 0.36
C ILE A 473 -21.23 15.44 -0.15
N ARG A 474 -22.40 16.05 -0.35
CA ARG A 474 -22.50 17.46 -0.77
C ARG A 474 -21.90 18.40 0.27
N TYR A 475 -22.14 18.18 1.55
CA TYR A 475 -21.58 18.99 2.62
C TYR A 475 -20.03 18.98 2.60
N ILE A 476 -19.43 17.79 2.50
CA ILE A 476 -17.96 17.66 2.42
C ILE A 476 -17.43 18.30 1.14
N THR A 477 -18.10 18.05 0.00
CA THR A 477 -17.73 18.64 -1.29
C THR A 477 -17.81 20.15 -1.26
N GLN A 478 -18.89 20.73 -0.73
CA GLN A 478 -19.06 22.17 -0.60
C GLN A 478 -18.01 22.79 0.35
N THR A 479 -17.70 22.12 1.46
CA THR A 479 -16.62 22.53 2.38
C THR A 479 -15.27 22.59 1.66
N TYR A 480 -15.00 21.60 0.81
CA TYR A 480 -13.80 21.61 -0.04
C TYR A 480 -13.85 22.77 -1.04
N MET A 481 -14.96 22.97 -1.76
CA MET A 481 -15.10 24.01 -2.78
C MET A 481 -14.99 25.43 -2.20
N ASP A 482 -15.62 25.69 -1.07
CA ASP A 482 -15.60 26.99 -0.40
C ASP A 482 -14.21 27.42 0.07
N PHE A 483 -13.32 26.48 0.32
CA PHE A 483 -11.97 26.74 0.80
C PHE A 483 -11.94 27.70 1.99
N LYS A 484 -12.84 27.49 2.97
CA LYS A 484 -12.95 28.30 4.19
C LYS A 484 -12.55 27.49 5.42
N GLU A 485 -12.15 28.20 6.47
CA GLU A 485 -11.97 27.59 7.78
C GLU A 485 -13.32 27.42 8.47
N THR A 486 -13.56 26.21 8.99
CA THR A 486 -14.74 25.82 9.75
C THR A 486 -14.31 24.83 10.85
N ASP A 487 -15.24 24.33 11.63
CA ASP A 487 -14.94 23.32 12.66
C ASP A 487 -14.29 22.04 12.07
N ILE A 488 -14.69 21.69 10.85
CA ILE A 488 -14.13 20.50 10.15
C ILE A 488 -13.10 20.83 9.08
N SER A 489 -12.81 22.12 8.79
CA SER A 489 -11.90 22.54 7.73
C SER A 489 -10.87 23.53 8.22
N LYS A 490 -9.59 23.26 7.99
CA LYS A 490 -8.47 24.16 8.31
C LYS A 490 -7.55 24.33 7.10
N LYS A 491 -6.92 25.49 6.99
CA LYS A 491 -5.99 25.84 5.91
C LYS A 491 -4.58 26.02 6.46
N PHE A 492 -3.62 25.49 5.73
CA PHE A 492 -2.20 25.52 6.09
C PHE A 492 -1.39 25.97 4.88
N ASN A 493 -0.26 26.63 5.13
CA ASN A 493 0.74 26.82 4.09
C ASN A 493 1.54 25.53 3.90
N ASN A 494 2.11 25.33 2.72
CA ASN A 494 2.93 24.15 2.44
C ASN A 494 4.07 23.96 3.46
N GLU A 495 4.63 25.06 3.96
CA GLU A 495 5.74 25.06 4.93
C GLU A 495 5.34 24.56 6.31
N ASP A 496 4.06 24.65 6.69
CA ASP A 496 3.55 24.23 8.00
C ASP A 496 3.65 22.71 8.24
N PHE A 497 3.85 21.92 7.17
CA PHE A 497 4.06 20.48 7.23
C PHE A 497 5.54 20.08 7.20
N GLY A 498 6.43 21.04 7.01
CA GLY A 498 7.85 20.80 6.93
C GLY A 498 8.57 21.05 8.26
N TYR A 499 9.67 20.36 8.45
CA TYR A 499 10.54 20.52 9.60
C TYR A 499 12.00 20.28 9.24
N TRP A 500 12.90 20.91 10.00
CA TRP A 500 14.31 20.56 10.04
C TRP A 500 14.54 19.53 11.11
N LYS A 501 14.98 18.34 10.75
CA LYS A 501 15.53 17.38 11.70
C LYS A 501 16.96 17.76 11.98
N ILE A 502 17.24 18.30 13.16
CA ILE A 502 18.57 18.61 13.64
C ILE A 502 19.11 17.45 14.47
N THR A 503 20.42 17.19 14.35
CA THR A 503 21.09 16.23 15.23
C THR A 503 21.77 16.98 16.36
N ILE A 504 21.44 16.59 17.58
CA ILE A 504 21.98 17.14 18.81
C ILE A 504 23.08 16.22 19.29
N GLU A 505 24.26 16.76 19.44
CA GLU A 505 25.42 16.06 19.99
C GLU A 505 25.75 16.63 21.37
N ARG A 506 26.21 15.75 22.24
CA ARG A 506 26.75 16.10 23.57
C ARG A 506 28.17 15.60 23.70
N PRO A 507 29.00 16.25 24.52
CA PRO A 507 30.41 15.89 24.65
C PRO A 507 30.58 14.56 25.38
N LEU A 508 31.44 13.70 24.83
CA LEU A 508 31.93 12.53 25.54
C LEU A 508 32.76 12.99 26.78
N ARG A 509 32.44 12.43 27.93
CA ARG A 509 33.10 12.71 29.19
C ARG A 509 33.70 11.41 29.73
N LEU A 510 35.00 11.40 29.94
CA LEU A 510 35.72 10.22 30.38
C LEU A 510 36.60 10.54 31.57
N LYS A 511 36.54 9.70 32.61
CA LYS A 511 37.59 9.51 33.59
C LYS A 511 38.53 8.42 33.16
N ALA A 512 39.76 8.44 33.63
CA ALA A 512 40.74 7.43 33.35
C ALA A 512 41.55 7.02 34.58
N ASN A 513 41.92 5.75 34.67
CA ASN A 513 42.80 5.21 35.68
C ASN A 513 43.47 3.93 35.15
N ILE A 514 44.78 3.80 35.38
CA ILE A 514 45.52 2.59 35.05
C ILE A 514 45.49 1.65 36.23
N THR A 515 44.66 0.63 36.18
CA THR A 515 44.60 -0.41 37.23
C THR A 515 45.27 -1.70 36.70
N LYS A 516 45.82 -2.51 37.64
CA LYS A 516 46.40 -3.82 37.26
C LYS A 516 45.43 -4.69 36.50
N VAL A 517 44.16 -4.68 36.90
CA VAL A 517 43.11 -5.45 36.23
C VAL A 517 42.89 -4.98 34.80
N ALA A 518 42.90 -3.67 34.56
CA ALA A 518 42.78 -3.10 33.21
C ALA A 518 44.01 -3.45 32.32
N VAL A 519 45.22 -3.42 32.90
CA VAL A 519 46.45 -3.86 32.22
C VAL A 519 46.33 -5.31 31.81
N GLU A 520 45.97 -6.21 32.72
CA GLU A 520 45.85 -7.65 32.46
C GLU A 520 44.74 -7.93 31.43
N SER A 521 43.67 -7.13 31.39
CA SER A 521 42.59 -7.31 30.45
C SER A 521 42.98 -7.09 28.99
N LEU A 522 44.03 -6.31 28.71
CA LEU A 522 44.58 -6.03 27.38
C LEU A 522 45.21 -7.27 26.70
N ARG A 523 45.51 -8.32 27.46
CA ARG A 523 45.86 -9.63 26.93
C ARG A 523 44.79 -10.21 26.03
N TYR A 524 43.54 -9.78 26.21
CA TYR A 524 42.37 -10.36 25.58
C TYR A 524 41.64 -9.33 24.72
N ASN A 525 41.01 -9.80 23.65
CA ASN A 525 40.16 -8.94 22.83
C ASN A 525 38.74 -8.87 23.43
N LYS A 526 38.18 -7.69 23.58
CA LYS A 526 36.82 -7.46 24.17
C LYS A 526 35.71 -8.29 23.52
N MET A 527 35.80 -8.59 22.21
CA MET A 527 34.75 -9.30 21.48
C MET A 527 34.75 -10.82 21.73
N ILE A 528 35.86 -11.36 22.22
CA ILE A 528 36.09 -12.79 22.50
C ILE A 528 36.84 -12.95 23.84
N LEU A 529 36.48 -12.10 24.80
CA LEU A 529 37.17 -12.00 26.10
C LEU A 529 37.13 -13.31 26.87
N ASP A 530 35.96 -13.91 26.98
CA ASP A 530 35.75 -15.12 27.77
C ASP A 530 36.45 -16.33 27.13
N GLU A 531 36.40 -16.41 25.83
CA GLU A 531 37.04 -17.49 25.05
C GLU A 531 38.58 -17.37 25.18
N MET A 532 39.14 -16.19 24.96
CA MET A 532 40.58 -15.97 25.10
C MET A 532 41.03 -16.22 26.53
N ASN A 533 40.30 -15.72 27.53
CA ASN A 533 40.61 -15.95 28.93
C ASN A 533 40.62 -17.44 29.30
N TRP A 534 39.61 -18.21 28.81
CA TRP A 534 39.58 -19.64 29.03
C TRP A 534 40.74 -20.35 28.35
N VAL A 535 41.04 -20.00 27.08
CA VAL A 535 42.15 -20.57 26.30
C VAL A 535 43.49 -20.28 26.99
N TYR A 536 43.70 -19.04 27.41
CA TYR A 536 44.96 -18.68 28.10
C TYR A 536 45.09 -19.38 29.46
N LYS A 537 44.04 -19.43 30.27
CA LYS A 537 44.06 -20.14 31.56
C LYS A 537 44.41 -21.62 31.43
N LYS A 538 44.05 -22.23 30.29
CA LYS A 538 44.24 -23.64 30.08
C LYS A 538 45.56 -23.98 29.41
N PHE A 539 45.99 -23.21 28.46
CA PHE A 539 47.17 -23.54 27.63
C PHE A 539 48.36 -22.58 27.89
N GLY A 540 48.21 -21.55 28.69
CA GLY A 540 49.29 -20.61 29.03
C GLY A 540 49.94 -20.00 27.80
N ASP A 541 51.27 -19.91 27.81
CA ASP A 541 52.06 -19.25 26.76
C ASP A 541 52.07 -20.02 25.44
N GLU A 542 51.51 -21.22 25.36
CA GLU A 542 51.34 -21.97 24.10
C GLU A 542 50.46 -21.19 23.09
N VAL A 543 49.64 -20.27 23.58
CA VAL A 543 48.81 -19.39 22.71
C VAL A 543 49.64 -18.51 21.79
N TYR A 544 50.85 -18.19 22.17
CA TYR A 544 51.80 -17.38 21.37
C TYR A 544 52.64 -18.24 20.39
N LEU A 545 52.68 -19.57 20.61
CA LEU A 545 53.53 -20.45 19.85
C LEU A 545 52.71 -21.22 18.79
N ASN A 546 51.80 -22.12 19.24
CA ASN A 546 51.02 -22.93 18.32
C ASN A 546 49.77 -23.51 18.98
N LEU A 547 48.60 -23.01 18.62
CA LEU A 547 47.32 -23.52 19.07
C LEU A 547 46.72 -24.64 18.22
N LYS A 548 47.36 -25.02 17.09
CA LYS A 548 46.84 -26.07 16.20
C LYS A 548 46.62 -27.42 16.91
N PRO A 549 47.52 -27.90 17.79
CA PRO A 549 47.32 -29.14 18.51
C PRO A 549 46.07 -29.15 19.40
N TYR A 550 45.69 -28.02 19.94
CA TYR A 550 44.60 -27.85 20.90
C TYR A 550 43.28 -27.47 20.25
N LYS A 551 43.23 -27.32 18.93
CA LYS A 551 42.07 -26.84 18.19
C LYS A 551 40.80 -27.67 18.45
N LYS A 552 40.92 -28.99 18.47
CA LYS A 552 39.77 -29.89 18.74
C LYS A 552 39.19 -29.70 20.15
N GLU A 553 40.03 -29.44 21.11
CA GLU A 553 39.60 -29.26 22.49
C GLU A 553 38.93 -27.90 22.70
N ILE A 554 39.48 -26.83 22.10
CA ILE A 554 38.90 -25.49 22.12
C ILE A 554 37.52 -25.48 21.44
N LEU A 555 37.38 -26.10 20.26
CA LEU A 555 36.11 -26.20 19.57
C LEU A 555 35.08 -27.01 20.37
N LYS A 556 35.46 -28.10 21.01
CA LYS A 556 34.58 -28.87 21.86
C LYS A 556 34.11 -28.11 23.08
N TRP A 557 34.98 -27.22 23.64
CA TRP A 557 34.58 -26.36 24.76
C TRP A 557 33.60 -25.26 24.31
N ILE A 558 33.83 -24.65 23.14
CA ILE A 558 32.92 -23.65 22.52
C ILE A 558 31.53 -24.29 22.32
N GLU A 559 31.50 -25.50 21.72
CA GLU A 559 30.27 -26.24 21.48
C GLU A 559 29.54 -26.60 22.75
N LYS A 560 30.28 -27.16 23.76
CA LYS A 560 29.71 -27.56 25.04
C LYS A 560 29.07 -26.40 25.83
N ASN A 561 29.61 -25.18 25.67
CA ASN A 561 29.09 -23.98 26.34
C ASN A 561 28.15 -23.16 25.45
N GLU A 562 27.73 -23.69 24.29
CA GLU A 562 26.80 -23.05 23.33
C GLU A 562 27.20 -21.62 22.92
N ILE A 563 28.54 -21.35 22.83
CA ILE A 563 29.07 -20.03 22.54
C ILE A 563 28.89 -19.70 21.05
N LYS A 564 28.16 -18.63 20.77
CA LYS A 564 27.96 -18.12 19.39
C LYS A 564 29.15 -17.24 18.98
N ILE A 565 30.14 -17.82 18.29
CA ILE A 565 31.31 -17.10 17.77
C ILE A 565 31.25 -17.01 16.25
N THR A 566 31.55 -15.84 15.69
CA THR A 566 31.65 -15.66 14.22
C THR A 566 32.92 -16.31 13.68
N SER A 567 32.92 -16.73 12.40
CA SER A 567 34.09 -17.30 11.75
C SER A 567 35.33 -16.40 11.80
N ALA A 568 35.14 -15.06 11.71
CA ALA A 568 36.21 -14.08 11.83
C ALA A 568 36.82 -14.06 13.24
N ASN A 569 36.02 -14.12 14.29
CA ASN A 569 36.49 -14.14 15.67
C ASN A 569 37.10 -15.48 16.06
N LEU A 570 36.57 -16.57 15.49
CA LEU A 570 37.16 -17.89 15.68
C LEU A 570 38.56 -17.96 15.05
N ASN A 571 38.77 -17.37 13.87
CA ASN A 571 40.11 -17.28 13.26
C ASN A 571 41.08 -16.50 14.14
N LYS A 572 40.68 -15.37 14.72
CA LYS A 572 41.50 -14.59 15.66
C LYS A 572 41.89 -15.40 16.89
N LEU A 573 41.00 -16.26 17.41
CA LEU A 573 41.27 -17.10 18.57
C LEU A 573 42.43 -18.09 18.33
N PHE A 574 42.58 -18.55 17.08
CA PHE A 574 43.66 -19.48 16.68
C PHE A 574 44.87 -18.81 16.06
N ASP A 575 44.88 -17.49 15.94
CA ASP A 575 45.95 -16.72 15.33
C ASP A 575 46.99 -16.30 16.38
N CYS A 576 48.15 -16.93 16.37
CA CYS A 576 49.24 -16.63 17.29
C CYS A 576 49.78 -15.21 17.16
N GLU A 577 49.86 -14.65 15.94
CA GLU A 577 50.26 -13.27 15.73
C GLU A 577 49.27 -12.28 16.39
N PHE A 578 48.01 -12.61 16.35
CA PHE A 578 46.98 -11.85 17.07
C PHE A 578 47.18 -11.90 18.58
N TRP A 579 47.49 -13.05 19.15
CA TRP A 579 47.83 -13.21 20.57
C TRP A 579 49.11 -12.46 20.96
N GLU A 580 50.15 -12.52 20.15
CA GLU A 580 51.40 -11.75 20.37
C GLU A 580 51.11 -10.24 20.35
N LYS A 581 50.27 -9.79 19.45
CA LYS A 581 49.83 -8.38 19.41
C LYS A 581 49.11 -7.97 20.71
N GLN A 582 48.19 -8.77 21.24
CA GLN A 582 47.51 -8.49 22.50
C GLN A 582 48.54 -8.47 23.67
N LYS A 583 49.49 -9.39 23.70
CA LYS A 583 50.58 -9.42 24.66
C LYS A 583 51.42 -8.11 24.63
N MET A 584 51.78 -7.67 23.47
CA MET A 584 52.53 -6.41 23.27
C MET A 584 51.74 -5.20 23.83
N LEU A 585 50.42 -5.15 23.62
CA LEU A 585 49.58 -4.08 24.16
C LEU A 585 49.55 -4.13 25.70
N MET A 586 49.44 -5.31 26.29
CA MET A 586 49.46 -5.52 27.72
C MET A 586 50.85 -5.11 28.32
N GLU A 587 51.96 -5.51 27.73
CA GLU A 587 53.31 -5.15 28.15
C GLU A 587 53.56 -3.63 28.08
N ALA A 588 53.07 -2.98 26.99
CA ALA A 588 53.13 -1.51 26.90
C ALA A 588 52.27 -0.85 28.01
N ALA A 589 51.11 -1.38 28.29
CA ALA A 589 50.24 -0.93 29.38
C ALA A 589 50.84 -1.13 30.77
N GLU A 590 51.60 -2.22 30.97
CA GLU A 590 52.32 -2.48 32.22
C GLU A 590 53.43 -1.44 32.45
N GLN A 591 54.16 -1.07 31.41
CA GLN A 591 55.13 -0.01 31.49
C GLN A 591 54.50 1.35 31.83
N LEU A 592 53.34 1.66 31.25
CA LEU A 592 52.57 2.84 31.56
C LEU A 592 52.10 2.84 33.02
N TYR A 593 51.65 1.69 33.53
CA TYR A 593 51.27 1.53 34.94
C TYR A 593 52.44 1.78 35.91
N ASN A 594 53.63 1.29 35.57
CA ASN A 594 54.84 1.47 36.38
C ASN A 594 55.30 2.94 36.47
N GLU A 595 55.05 3.74 35.40
CA GLU A 595 55.43 5.16 35.38
C GLU A 595 54.37 6.08 36.00
N ILE A 596 53.04 5.78 35.83
CA ILE A 596 51.96 6.63 36.26
C ILE A 596 51.40 6.18 37.60
N GLY A 597 51.29 4.87 37.83
CA GLY A 597 50.65 4.28 38.99
C GLY A 597 49.13 4.26 38.87
N ASN A 598 48.48 3.94 39.98
CA ASN A 598 47.01 3.89 40.08
C ASN A 598 46.48 5.29 40.49
N ILE A 599 46.54 6.25 39.52
CA ILE A 599 46.06 7.62 39.70
C ILE A 599 44.81 7.81 38.83
N GLU A 600 43.74 8.36 39.45
CA GLU A 600 42.55 8.71 38.73
C GLU A 600 42.69 10.12 38.12
N PHE A 601 42.26 10.24 36.86
CA PHE A 601 42.22 11.48 36.12
C PHE A 601 40.75 11.83 35.75
N ASP A 602 40.31 12.99 36.23
CA ASP A 602 39.00 13.55 35.85
C ASP A 602 39.02 14.24 34.49
N ASP A 603 40.22 14.43 33.91
CA ASP A 603 40.44 14.99 32.58
C ASP A 603 41.14 13.99 31.67
N PHE A 604 40.36 13.37 30.78
CA PHE A 604 40.91 12.43 29.80
C PHE A 604 41.91 13.08 28.82
N ASN A 605 41.78 14.39 28.56
CA ASN A 605 42.70 15.08 27.69
C ASN A 605 44.08 15.18 28.32
N GLU A 606 44.15 15.48 29.61
CA GLU A 606 45.41 15.48 30.37
C GLU A 606 46.00 14.08 30.47
N PHE A 607 45.18 13.08 30.77
CA PHE A 607 45.57 11.67 30.78
C PHE A 607 46.19 11.25 29.45
N LYS A 608 45.58 11.58 28.33
CA LYS A 608 46.05 11.25 26.99
C LYS A 608 47.40 11.90 26.67
N LEU A 609 47.60 13.18 27.08
CA LEU A 609 48.90 13.86 26.93
C LEU A 609 49.97 13.18 27.73
N LYS A 610 49.65 12.77 28.97
CA LYS A 610 50.59 12.07 29.84
C LYS A 610 51.00 10.70 29.29
N ILE A 611 50.03 9.95 28.73
CA ILE A 611 50.34 8.70 28.01
C ILE A 611 51.27 8.94 26.83
N ASP A 612 51.06 9.99 26.03
CA ASP A 612 51.91 10.32 24.91
C ASP A 612 53.31 10.68 25.29
N GLU A 613 53.49 11.46 26.33
CA GLU A 613 54.78 11.82 26.90
C GLU A 613 55.54 10.56 27.32
N ILE A 614 54.92 9.67 28.08
CA ILE A 614 55.57 8.48 28.61
C ILE A 614 55.88 7.46 27.49
N LEU A 615 54.97 7.21 26.57
CA LEU A 615 55.24 6.35 25.40
C LEU A 615 56.45 6.87 24.59
N SER A 616 56.55 8.19 24.42
CA SER A 616 57.72 8.81 23.76
C SER A 616 59.01 8.63 24.55
N LYS A 617 58.96 8.85 25.89
CA LYS A 617 60.08 8.64 26.82
C LYS A 617 60.61 7.21 26.77
N LEU A 618 59.70 6.24 26.73
CA LEU A 618 60.03 4.81 26.72
C LEU A 618 60.35 4.27 25.32
N GLY A 619 60.21 5.08 24.27
CA GLY A 619 60.45 4.67 22.88
C GLY A 619 59.42 3.67 22.35
N ILE A 620 58.24 3.53 22.99
CA ILE A 620 57.18 2.61 22.61
C ILE A 620 56.35 3.24 21.47
N LYS A 621 56.30 2.56 20.33
CA LYS A 621 55.56 3.01 19.16
C LYS A 621 54.25 2.22 19.02
N LEU A 622 53.12 2.81 19.43
CA LEU A 622 51.79 2.30 19.14
C LEU A 622 51.17 3.05 17.97
N ASN A 623 50.56 2.32 17.03
CA ASN A 623 49.77 2.98 16.00
C ASN A 623 48.46 3.55 16.61
N ALA A 624 47.75 4.37 15.87
CA ALA A 624 46.54 5.06 16.38
C ALA A 624 45.44 4.11 16.89
N SER A 625 45.28 2.94 16.24
CA SER A 625 44.31 1.93 16.63
C SER A 625 44.71 1.23 17.95
N ASP A 626 45.96 0.85 18.07
CA ASP A 626 46.51 0.16 19.25
C ASP A 626 46.51 1.10 20.46
N LYS A 627 46.92 2.37 20.26
CA LYS A 627 46.84 3.39 21.31
C LYS A 627 45.40 3.59 21.78
N LYS A 628 44.43 3.59 20.86
CA LYS A 628 43.01 3.70 21.23
C LYS A 628 42.58 2.53 22.09
N ILE A 629 42.97 1.29 21.77
CA ILE A 629 42.65 0.10 22.58
C ILE A 629 43.15 0.25 24.03
N VAL A 630 44.38 0.73 24.19
CA VAL A 630 44.99 0.97 25.50
C VAL A 630 44.21 2.05 26.27
N LEU A 631 43.92 3.19 25.64
CA LEU A 631 43.17 4.28 26.25
C LEU A 631 41.76 3.87 26.63
N ASP A 632 41.08 3.12 25.77
CA ASP A 632 39.72 2.61 26.02
C ASP A 632 39.70 1.57 27.17
N ALA A 633 40.77 0.87 27.43
CA ALA A 633 40.89 -0.06 28.57
C ALA A 633 41.05 0.65 29.91
N PHE A 634 41.55 1.88 29.91
CA PHE A 634 41.85 2.67 31.09
C PHE A 634 40.79 3.74 31.38
N SER A 635 39.79 3.88 30.53
CA SER A 635 38.79 4.93 30.65
C SER A 635 37.37 4.40 30.77
N TRP A 636 36.51 5.15 31.44
CA TRP A 636 35.08 4.91 31.52
C TRP A 636 34.31 6.23 31.45
N LYS A 637 33.05 6.13 31.07
CA LYS A 637 32.17 7.30 31.01
C LYS A 637 31.79 7.77 32.40
N ASP A 638 31.89 9.09 32.62
CA ASP A 638 31.50 9.74 33.86
C ASP A 638 30.99 11.16 33.57
N GLU A 639 29.79 11.47 34.04
CA GLU A 639 29.13 12.76 33.76
C GLU A 639 29.85 13.97 34.35
N GLU A 640 30.60 13.78 35.46
CA GLU A 640 31.34 14.83 36.11
C GLU A 640 32.72 15.08 35.51
N ALA A 641 33.18 14.18 34.62
CA ALA A 641 34.47 14.32 33.97
C ALA A 641 34.48 15.50 32.97
N LYS A 642 35.67 16.03 32.68
CA LYS A 642 35.80 17.08 31.68
C LYS A 642 35.50 16.56 30.28
N PRO A 643 34.93 17.41 29.37
CA PRO A 643 34.68 17.05 27.96
C PRO A 643 35.94 16.65 27.25
N VAL A 644 35.84 15.56 26.46
CA VAL A 644 36.94 15.09 25.59
C VAL A 644 37.09 15.99 24.38
N ILE A 645 38.27 16.57 24.21
CA ILE A 645 38.61 17.45 23.08
C ILE A 645 38.95 16.61 21.84
N LYS A 646 38.20 16.83 20.77
CA LYS A 646 38.48 16.24 19.44
C LYS A 646 39.56 17.01 18.69
N LYS A 647 39.46 18.33 18.67
CA LYS A 647 40.35 19.25 17.95
C LYS A 647 40.17 20.68 18.46
N ILE A 648 41.27 21.43 18.46
CA ILE A 648 41.22 22.87 18.63
C ILE A 648 41.48 23.50 17.25
N LYS A 649 40.59 24.39 16.79
CA LYS A 649 40.74 25.12 15.53
C LYS A 649 41.77 26.22 15.65
N SER A 650 42.23 26.76 14.50
CA SER A 650 43.22 27.86 14.42
C SER A 650 42.70 29.17 15.06
N ASP A 651 41.40 29.34 15.16
CA ASP A 651 40.74 30.50 15.81
C ASP A 651 40.55 30.33 17.33
N GLY A 652 41.08 29.23 17.90
CA GLY A 652 40.92 28.90 19.33
C GLY A 652 39.65 28.17 19.69
N THR A 653 38.71 27.93 18.77
CA THR A 653 37.46 27.18 19.03
C THR A 653 37.78 25.74 19.37
N VAL A 654 37.25 25.26 20.50
CA VAL A 654 37.39 23.87 20.93
C VAL A 654 36.23 23.05 20.38
N LEU A 655 36.56 22.01 19.63
CA LEU A 655 35.59 21.00 19.19
C LEU A 655 35.67 19.78 20.09
N PHE A 656 34.55 19.41 20.72
CA PHE A 656 34.46 18.22 21.56
C PHE A 656 34.19 16.96 20.75
N GLN A 657 34.58 15.83 21.31
CA GLN A 657 34.22 14.52 20.76
C GLN A 657 32.77 14.23 21.15
N PRO A 658 31.87 13.94 20.19
CA PRO A 658 30.49 13.59 20.52
C PRO A 658 30.42 12.23 21.19
N ASP A 659 29.49 12.10 22.15
CA ASP A 659 29.11 10.82 22.72
C ASP A 659 27.94 10.22 21.92
N PRO A 660 28.14 9.08 21.20
CA PRO A 660 27.08 8.46 20.44
C PRO A 660 25.85 8.02 21.23
N ASP A 661 26.06 7.71 22.54
CA ASP A 661 24.98 7.22 23.41
C ASP A 661 24.07 8.37 23.91
N LEU A 662 24.58 9.61 23.89
CA LEU A 662 23.86 10.83 24.26
C LEU A 662 23.36 11.63 23.04
N ARG A 663 23.56 11.09 21.83
CA ARG A 663 23.05 11.72 20.61
C ARG A 663 21.54 11.67 20.57
N ASP A 664 20.93 12.80 20.26
CA ASP A 664 19.49 12.94 20.09
C ASP A 664 19.15 13.73 18.83
N SER A 665 17.88 13.89 18.54
CA SER A 665 17.42 14.70 17.41
C SER A 665 16.14 15.43 17.75
N GLU A 666 15.99 16.65 17.22
CA GLU A 666 14.79 17.46 17.34
C GLU A 666 14.24 17.84 15.96
N ASN A 667 12.93 18.02 15.89
CA ASN A 667 12.21 18.46 14.70
C ASN A 667 11.79 19.92 14.87
N VAL A 668 12.54 20.81 14.24
CA VAL A 668 12.27 22.26 14.26
C VAL A 668 11.34 22.62 13.12
N PRO A 669 10.17 23.24 13.32
CA PRO A 669 9.29 23.70 12.26
C PRO A 669 10.02 24.60 11.26
N LEU A 670 9.69 24.51 9.95
CA LEU A 670 10.36 25.32 8.91
C LEU A 670 10.19 26.81 9.08
N ASN A 671 9.14 27.25 9.76
CA ASN A 671 8.83 28.64 10.04
C ASN A 671 9.52 29.19 11.29
N GLU A 672 10.34 28.39 11.99
CA GLU A 672 11.14 28.81 13.15
C GLU A 672 12.63 28.81 12.81
N ASP A 673 13.39 29.75 13.43
CA ASP A 673 14.85 29.74 13.34
C ASP A 673 15.42 28.60 14.19
N ILE A 674 16.33 27.81 13.58
CA ILE A 674 16.91 26.64 14.23
C ILE A 674 17.66 27.02 15.51
N ASN A 675 18.40 28.12 15.52
CA ASN A 675 19.20 28.50 16.67
C ASN A 675 18.33 29.07 17.81
N GLU A 676 17.29 29.83 17.47
CA GLU A 676 16.32 30.31 18.47
C GLU A 676 15.59 29.15 19.12
N TYR A 677 15.11 28.16 18.31
CA TYR A 677 14.49 26.95 18.81
C TYR A 677 15.46 26.17 19.72
N PHE A 678 16.69 25.92 19.24
CA PHE A 678 17.69 25.16 19.98
C PHE A 678 18.04 25.82 21.33
N ASN A 679 18.18 27.13 21.38
CA ASN A 679 18.43 27.87 22.62
C ASN A 679 17.26 27.76 23.61
N ARG A 680 16.03 27.83 23.10
CA ARG A 680 14.82 27.81 23.92
C ARG A 680 14.49 26.42 24.45
N GLU A 681 14.58 25.40 23.61
CA GLU A 681 14.06 24.07 23.89
C GLU A 681 15.15 23.05 24.32
N VAL A 682 16.40 23.24 23.89
CA VAL A 682 17.47 22.27 24.15
C VAL A 682 18.48 22.79 25.18
N LEU A 683 19.10 23.95 24.91
CA LEU A 683 20.18 24.44 25.77
C LEU A 683 19.72 24.77 27.20
N LYS A 684 18.44 25.05 27.39
CA LYS A 684 17.86 25.23 28.72
C LYS A 684 18.02 23.99 29.62
N TYR A 685 17.97 22.81 29.04
CA TYR A 685 18.05 21.54 29.77
C TYR A 685 19.41 20.86 29.60
N VAL A 686 20.12 21.13 28.52
CA VAL A 686 21.39 20.51 28.17
C VAL A 686 22.38 21.59 27.69
N PRO A 687 22.97 22.35 28.59
CA PRO A 687 23.78 23.55 28.27
C PRO A 687 25.04 23.26 27.45
N ASP A 688 25.53 22.01 27.45
CA ASP A 688 26.75 21.57 26.75
C ASP A 688 26.48 20.93 25.37
N ALA A 689 25.21 20.94 24.92
CA ALA A 689 24.84 20.40 23.62
C ALA A 689 25.20 21.34 22.46
N TRP A 690 25.38 20.78 21.26
CA TRP A 690 25.50 21.54 20.02
C TRP A 690 24.82 20.83 18.85
N ILE A 691 24.54 21.57 17.81
CA ILE A 691 23.95 21.03 16.57
C ILE A 691 25.05 20.52 15.64
N ASP A 692 24.91 19.31 15.10
CA ASP A 692 25.70 18.86 13.96
C ASP A 692 25.02 19.31 12.66
N GLU A 693 25.39 20.48 12.17
CA GLU A 693 24.83 21.08 10.94
C GLU A 693 24.93 20.17 9.72
N SER A 694 25.98 19.33 9.66
CA SER A 694 26.19 18.41 8.54
C SER A 694 25.14 17.32 8.44
N LYS A 695 24.38 17.10 9.49
CA LYS A 695 23.30 16.09 9.61
C LYS A 695 21.91 16.70 9.64
N THR A 696 21.79 18.01 9.45
CA THR A 696 20.49 18.67 9.38
C THR A 696 19.79 18.31 8.07
N ILE A 697 18.59 17.73 8.17
CA ILE A 697 17.82 17.22 7.03
C ILE A 697 16.40 17.77 7.06
N LYS A 698 15.90 18.19 5.89
CA LYS A 698 14.51 18.67 5.74
C LYS A 698 13.55 17.49 5.57
N GLY A 699 12.53 17.39 6.41
CA GLY A 699 11.48 16.39 6.37
C GLY A 699 10.08 17.00 6.23
N TYR A 700 9.09 16.16 5.90
CA TYR A 700 7.68 16.54 5.83
C TYR A 700 6.80 15.50 6.51
N SER A 701 5.89 15.97 7.36
CA SER A 701 4.93 15.14 8.10
C SER A 701 3.64 15.91 8.31
N ILE A 702 2.49 15.22 8.16
CA ILE A 702 1.16 15.81 8.30
C ILE A 702 0.51 15.25 9.55
N SER A 703 0.65 15.95 10.67
CA SER A 703 0.09 15.55 11.97
C SER A 703 -1.41 15.87 12.05
N PHE A 704 -2.22 15.20 11.19
CA PHE A 704 -3.64 15.51 10.98
C PHE A 704 -4.43 15.60 12.30
N THR A 705 -4.30 14.60 13.17
CA THR A 705 -5.02 14.53 14.45
C THR A 705 -4.66 15.68 15.38
N ARG A 706 -3.40 16.14 15.38
CA ARG A 706 -2.96 17.28 16.20
C ARG A 706 -3.70 18.56 15.83
N TYR A 707 -3.98 18.78 14.56
CA TYR A 707 -4.63 20.00 14.10
C TYR A 707 -6.12 20.06 14.45
N PHE A 708 -6.79 18.92 14.62
CA PHE A 708 -8.19 18.82 14.97
C PHE A 708 -8.42 18.33 16.42
N TYR A 709 -7.34 18.18 17.18
CA TYR A 709 -7.45 17.80 18.58
C TYR A 709 -8.12 18.90 19.40
N SER A 710 -9.26 18.58 20.00
CA SER A 710 -9.89 19.38 21.03
C SER A 710 -9.85 18.58 22.33
N TYR A 711 -9.24 19.16 23.38
CA TYR A 711 -9.24 18.52 24.68
C TYR A 711 -10.68 18.38 25.18
N GLN A 712 -11.14 17.17 25.34
CA GLN A 712 -12.38 16.88 26.05
C GLN A 712 -12.01 16.46 27.48
N PRO A 713 -12.41 17.23 28.50
CA PRO A 713 -12.18 16.81 29.87
C PRO A 713 -12.89 15.47 30.11
N PRO A 714 -12.30 14.57 30.92
CA PRO A 714 -12.94 13.32 31.26
C PRO A 714 -14.31 13.61 31.91
N ARG A 715 -15.33 12.88 31.46
CA ARG A 715 -16.68 13.00 32.03
C ARG A 715 -16.66 12.76 33.53
N SER A 716 -17.46 13.48 34.24
CA SER A 716 -17.57 13.33 35.70
C SER A 716 -18.15 11.94 36.05
N LEU A 717 -17.76 11.40 37.20
CA LEU A 717 -18.31 10.15 37.74
C LEU A 717 -19.85 10.19 37.86
N GLU A 718 -20.41 11.38 38.12
CA GLU A 718 -21.84 11.59 38.22
C GLU A 718 -22.55 11.45 36.87
N GLU A 719 -21.98 11.99 35.78
CA GLU A 719 -22.49 11.85 34.41
C GLU A 719 -22.44 10.40 33.97
N ILE A 720 -21.32 9.71 34.17
CA ILE A 720 -21.16 8.29 33.83
C ILE A 720 -22.15 7.42 34.63
N SER A 721 -22.33 7.69 35.92
CA SER A 721 -23.29 6.96 36.76
C SER A 721 -24.73 7.18 36.32
N LYS A 722 -25.07 8.38 35.85
CA LYS A 722 -26.38 8.70 35.32
C LYS A 722 -26.70 8.00 34.01
N GLU A 723 -25.74 7.97 33.08
CA GLU A 723 -25.88 7.22 31.81
C GLU A 723 -25.99 5.72 32.05
N LEU A 724 -25.18 5.14 32.96
CA LEU A 724 -25.27 3.72 33.30
C LEU A 724 -26.65 3.35 33.87
N LYS A 725 -27.25 4.19 34.73
CA LYS A 725 -28.59 3.98 35.24
C LYS A 725 -29.67 4.10 34.18
N LEU A 726 -29.49 5.02 33.19
CA LEU A 726 -30.43 5.11 32.05
C LEU A 726 -30.37 3.86 31.17
N LEU A 727 -29.16 3.42 30.81
CA LEU A 727 -28.94 2.18 30.04
C LEU A 727 -29.45 0.94 30.77
N GLU A 728 -29.32 0.87 32.10
CA GLU A 728 -29.88 -0.22 32.91
C GLU A 728 -31.40 -0.25 32.87
N ASN A 729 -32.05 0.93 32.91
CA ASN A 729 -33.49 1.02 32.82
C ASN A 729 -34.01 0.69 31.42
N GLU A 730 -33.40 1.21 30.36
CA GLU A 730 -33.72 0.87 28.96
C GLU A 730 -33.57 -0.64 28.68
N THR A 731 -32.53 -1.26 29.26
CA THR A 731 -32.29 -2.70 29.12
C THR A 731 -33.35 -3.51 29.87
N LYS A 732 -33.82 -3.05 31.05
CA LYS A 732 -34.91 -3.68 31.80
C LYS A 732 -36.24 -3.56 31.06
N GLU A 733 -36.54 -2.38 30.51
CA GLU A 733 -37.77 -2.16 29.72
C GLU A 733 -37.79 -3.05 28.45
N ALA A 734 -36.67 -3.13 27.70
CA ALA A 734 -36.53 -3.99 26.53
C ALA A 734 -36.65 -5.50 26.87
N LEU A 735 -36.11 -5.92 28.03
CA LEU A 735 -36.25 -7.29 28.54
C LEU A 735 -37.72 -7.61 28.98
N GLU A 736 -38.39 -6.66 29.60
CA GLU A 736 -39.83 -6.81 29.99
C GLU A 736 -40.74 -6.85 28.77
N GLU A 737 -40.46 -6.04 27.73
CA GLU A 737 -41.18 -6.13 26.43
C GLU A 737 -40.95 -7.50 25.77
N PHE A 738 -39.71 -8.01 25.74
CA PHE A 738 -39.41 -9.32 25.16
C PHE A 738 -39.99 -10.52 25.92
N LEU A 739 -40.21 -10.39 27.23
CA LEU A 739 -40.79 -11.45 28.06
C LEU A 739 -42.32 -11.41 28.08
N ASN A 740 -42.95 -10.31 27.65
CA ASN A 740 -44.41 -10.15 27.59
C ASN A 740 -45.01 -10.38 26.19
N ASP A 741 -44.15 -10.49 25.13
CA ASP A 741 -44.50 -10.97 23.81
C ASP A 741 -44.27 -12.51 23.72
#